data_2579d048967dff9fb8b5325f2931b27c
#
_entry.id   2579d048967dff9fb8b5325f2931b27c
#
_cell.length_a   1.000
_cell.length_b   1.000
_cell.length_c   1.000
_cell.angle_alpha   90.00
_cell.angle_beta   90.00
_cell.angle_gamma   90.00
#
_symmetry.space_group_name_H-M   'P 1'
#
loop_
_entity.id
_entity.type
_entity.pdbx_description
1 polymer ?
#
loop_
_entity_poly.entity_id
_entity_poly.type
_entity_poly.pdbx_seq_one_letter_code
_entity_poly.pdbx_strand_id
1 'polypeptide(L)'
;MPNMLEKNLGKILAIILATASLTACGGGGGGGGGGGSAPSTPSIPNLPQVAIPNVNDVNSGYEIGETEGDKVVGIYGKNINYSGNLNITDTNLGKILGNNSLDGYSFGLFSENGEVSNIGTIKLKGDSLVGIYGNNSSIINNGTIKSENSNNVIGIFSNGKNAIARNNGEIELSGNREAIGMYLYNSVGVNNKDIVVSSNGKAIGIYAIGQNATGINNGKIVVKGNGAGMVAGYGGKVTNLGEITVQDRGYGMYAFKGGYALNDKSGIINLSSQANGAMVADGTGSIVENRGVINIDKDNSIISKGNEIQSINGGKVINTGTINRNGDLYISANSGIYQIGTSQDGEYGKVTGVNLKIDGNIEIGTDITKNGYRDSYLLEDVFQGENISFGENTTVKSNSLLYNANIKENSSGNIDGELVRNDKELTDFVDENLKSTAEIFTKYYDEGLYTSLDSASKNIINGINLENSSALSKDLERLTPRIYENIQREVLDISSLFKENREKSIKNMGAEDCYISLIESGWKVDSKNSNVGYENLTSGFLGSKAIGQDTYLSFGYGYSDIDYTNDDSSKIHSLQLGVDKLIKNSDFTISLGISGNYNYHKNERDNDTINSKFNSYGINSYGKISKTFDGIVDVTPFGEINLDYYNVESFDENIDNFVIEVEKQNIFSVKPKVGMELEKKIKDVNLYSQIAYSYELGDIDKNLDYTYKNINEKNSLDRDDKRGALDLKVGVNYSGEKVWLNASLGKTFERRDNRYLEFSFGYKF
;
A
#
# COMPACT_ATOMS: atom_id res chain seq x y z
N MET A 1 17.13 -19.96 -0.99
CA MET A 1 16.82 -21.41 -1.05
C MET A 1 16.04 -21.96 0.15
N PRO A 2 16.37 -21.73 1.44
CA PRO A 2 15.51 -22.23 2.53
C PRO A 2 14.07 -21.76 2.44
N ASN A 3 13.83 -20.46 2.24
CA ASN A 3 12.47 -19.89 2.15
C ASN A 3 11.66 -20.36 0.94
N MET A 4 12.33 -20.65 -0.18
CA MET A 4 11.67 -21.18 -1.39
C MET A 4 11.29 -22.65 -1.20
N LEU A 5 12.12 -23.45 -0.52
CA LEU A 5 11.79 -24.83 -0.18
C LEU A 5 10.64 -24.91 0.85
N GLU A 6 10.64 -24.07 1.89
CA GLU A 6 9.56 -24.05 2.89
C GLU A 6 8.22 -23.58 2.31
N LYS A 7 8.23 -22.52 1.50
CA LYS A 7 7.01 -22.01 0.83
C LYS A 7 6.45 -23.02 -0.18
N ASN A 8 7.33 -23.72 -0.89
CA ASN A 8 6.93 -24.71 -1.89
C ASN A 8 6.58 -26.08 -1.26
N LEU A 9 7.31 -26.54 -0.24
CA LEU A 9 6.94 -27.77 0.47
C LEU A 9 5.57 -27.66 1.15
N GLY A 10 5.23 -26.49 1.72
CA GLY A 10 3.90 -26.23 2.28
C GLY A 10 2.79 -26.27 1.23
N LYS A 11 3.03 -25.71 0.04
CA LYS A 11 2.07 -25.76 -1.09
C LYS A 11 1.98 -27.17 -1.71
N ILE A 12 3.08 -27.89 -1.83
CA ILE A 12 3.14 -29.27 -2.31
C ILE A 12 2.35 -30.22 -1.37
N LEU A 13 2.53 -30.07 -0.05
CA LEU A 13 1.75 -30.82 0.94
C LEU A 13 0.25 -30.46 0.89
N ALA A 14 -0.06 -29.18 0.64
CA ALA A 14 -1.46 -28.72 0.53
C ALA A 14 -2.17 -29.27 -0.71
N ILE A 15 -1.46 -29.40 -1.83
CA ILE A 15 -2.03 -29.98 -3.07
C ILE A 15 -2.25 -31.49 -2.93
N ILE A 16 -1.36 -32.21 -2.26
CA ILE A 16 -1.53 -33.64 -1.96
C ILE A 16 -2.69 -33.87 -0.96
N LEU A 17 -2.94 -32.92 -0.07
CA LEU A 17 -4.06 -32.96 0.89
C LEU A 17 -5.37 -32.36 0.35
N ALA A 18 -5.32 -31.46 -0.65
CA ALA A 18 -6.50 -30.82 -1.24
C ALA A 18 -7.28 -31.72 -2.20
N THR A 19 -6.74 -32.86 -2.60
CA THR A 19 -7.53 -33.94 -3.24
C THR A 19 -8.40 -34.72 -2.24
N ALA A 20 -8.31 -34.40 -0.95
CA ALA A 20 -9.02 -35.13 0.12
C ALA A 20 -9.97 -34.28 0.99
N SER A 21 -10.02 -32.94 0.86
CA SER A 21 -11.05 -32.18 1.58
C SER A 21 -11.14 -30.72 1.13
N LEU A 22 -12.26 -30.35 0.53
CA LEU A 22 -12.77 -28.98 0.48
C LEU A 22 -13.17 -28.54 1.90
N THR A 23 -12.58 -27.49 2.46
CA THR A 23 -13.25 -26.38 3.19
C THR A 23 -12.29 -25.44 3.91
N ALA A 24 -12.46 -24.16 3.59
CA ALA A 24 -12.46 -22.92 4.41
C ALA A 24 -11.21 -22.29 5.00
N CYS A 25 -10.98 -21.04 4.54
CA CYS A 25 -10.70 -19.75 5.21
C CYS A 25 -9.52 -19.54 6.18
N GLY A 26 -8.66 -18.62 5.89
CA GLY A 26 -8.55 -17.23 6.39
C GLY A 26 -7.32 -16.83 7.19
N GLY A 27 -6.57 -15.88 6.72
CA GLY A 27 -6.13 -14.65 7.36
C GLY A 27 -4.84 -14.50 8.14
N GLY A 28 -4.02 -13.59 7.67
CA GLY A 28 -3.47 -12.45 8.37
C GLY A 28 -2.08 -12.49 9.01
N GLY A 29 -1.24 -11.58 8.57
CA GLY A 29 0.13 -11.38 8.97
C GLY A 29 0.41 -10.07 9.65
N GLY A 30 1.61 -9.75 10.04
CA GLY A 30 2.10 -8.50 10.55
C GLY A 30 3.60 -8.52 10.81
N GLY A 31 4.29 -7.43 10.60
CA GLY A 31 5.70 -7.26 10.86
C GLY A 31 6.01 -5.89 11.43
N GLY A 32 6.98 -5.81 12.30
CA GLY A 32 7.38 -4.63 13.04
C GLY A 32 8.82 -4.20 12.76
N GLY A 33 9.25 -3.14 13.39
CA GLY A 33 10.64 -2.68 13.46
C GLY A 33 10.85 -1.35 14.18
N GLY A 34 11.59 -1.28 15.20
CA GLY A 34 12.44 -0.45 15.97
C GLY A 34 12.72 1.01 15.49
N GLY A 35 13.02 1.97 16.27
CA GLY A 35 13.36 2.26 17.61
C GLY A 35 14.30 3.45 17.62
N GLY A 36 13.95 4.58 18.24
CA GLY A 36 14.83 5.72 18.49
C GLY A 36 14.16 6.74 19.40
N SER A 37 14.75 7.04 20.53
CA SER A 37 14.24 7.89 21.57
C SER A 37 14.32 9.37 21.21
N ALA A 38 13.19 10.08 21.25
CA ALA A 38 13.03 11.51 21.16
C ALA A 38 12.58 12.13 22.49
N PRO A 39 12.81 13.45 22.73
CA PRO A 39 12.53 14.10 24.01
C PRO A 39 11.03 14.12 24.31
N SER A 40 10.71 14.16 25.57
CA SER A 40 9.41 13.98 26.19
C SER A 40 8.28 14.78 25.55
N THR A 41 7.54 14.14 24.65
CA THR A 41 6.15 14.47 24.34
C THR A 41 5.34 14.43 25.62
N PRO A 42 4.31 15.30 25.76
CA PRO A 42 3.37 15.18 26.89
C PRO A 42 2.85 13.76 26.90
N SER A 43 3.09 13.06 28.03
CA SER A 43 2.75 11.66 28.17
C SER A 43 1.27 11.47 27.92
N ILE A 44 0.94 10.72 26.85
CA ILE A 44 -0.39 10.19 26.66
C ILE A 44 -0.66 9.31 27.88
N PRO A 45 -1.77 9.52 28.61
CA PRO A 45 -2.13 8.57 29.65
C PRO A 45 -2.21 7.20 29.01
N ASN A 46 -1.50 6.22 29.58
CA ASN A 46 -1.71 4.82 29.20
C ASN A 46 -3.15 4.47 29.59
N LEU A 47 -4.08 4.63 28.64
CA LEU A 47 -5.35 3.97 28.74
C LEU A 47 -5.03 2.47 28.68
N PRO A 48 -5.36 1.66 29.70
CA PRO A 48 -5.10 0.25 29.65
C PRO A 48 -5.75 -0.33 28.41
N GLN A 49 -5.05 -1.19 27.70
CA GLN A 49 -5.70 -2.06 26.72
C GLN A 49 -6.73 -2.88 27.50
N VAL A 50 -8.00 -2.55 27.30
CA VAL A 50 -9.10 -3.29 27.91
C VAL A 50 -9.11 -4.67 27.25
N ALA A 51 -8.59 -5.67 27.96
CA ALA A 51 -8.75 -7.06 27.56
C ALA A 51 -10.24 -7.39 27.70
N ILE A 52 -10.94 -7.52 26.59
CA ILE A 52 -12.37 -7.75 26.54
C ILE A 52 -12.63 -9.20 26.96
N PRO A 53 -13.51 -9.44 27.94
CA PRO A 53 -13.90 -10.81 28.25
C PRO A 53 -14.62 -11.43 27.07
N ASN A 54 -14.30 -12.70 26.77
CA ASN A 54 -15.07 -13.53 25.86
C ASN A 54 -16.43 -13.80 26.50
N VAL A 55 -17.41 -12.94 26.26
CA VAL A 55 -18.78 -13.15 26.72
C VAL A 55 -19.57 -13.73 25.57
N ASN A 56 -19.69 -15.05 25.55
CA ASN A 56 -20.65 -15.75 24.71
C ASN A 56 -22.06 -15.52 25.28
N ASP A 57 -22.96 -14.98 24.49
CA ASP A 57 -24.38 -14.75 24.74
C ASP A 57 -24.77 -13.74 25.85
N VAL A 58 -24.86 -12.47 25.42
CA VAL A 58 -25.67 -11.49 26.18
C VAL A 58 -26.87 -11.08 25.33
N ASN A 59 -28.02 -11.68 25.62
CA ASN A 59 -29.31 -11.21 25.13
C ASN A 59 -29.66 -9.89 25.83
N SER A 60 -29.87 -8.84 25.05
CA SER A 60 -30.54 -7.56 25.33
C SER A 60 -30.62 -7.08 26.78
N GLY A 61 -29.79 -6.07 27.10
CA GLY A 61 -30.05 -5.13 28.21
C GLY A 61 -29.90 -5.69 29.62
N TYR A 62 -28.66 -5.84 30.13
CA TYR A 62 -28.41 -6.01 31.53
C TYR A 62 -28.31 -4.64 32.22
N GLU A 63 -29.23 -4.31 33.13
CA GLU A 63 -28.98 -3.31 34.17
C GLU A 63 -28.03 -3.94 35.18
N ILE A 64 -26.79 -3.51 35.23
CA ILE A 64 -25.82 -3.92 36.23
C ILE A 64 -25.84 -2.82 37.31
N GLY A 65 -26.57 -3.01 38.39
CA GLY A 65 -26.56 -2.05 39.46
C GLY A 65 -27.32 -2.45 40.70
N GLU A 66 -26.71 -2.22 41.84
CA GLU A 66 -27.44 -2.07 43.11
C GLU A 66 -27.90 -0.63 43.22
N THR A 67 -29.20 -0.41 43.36
CA THR A 67 -29.77 0.89 43.73
C THR A 67 -29.68 1.05 45.24
N GLU A 68 -28.55 1.46 45.74
CA GLU A 68 -28.49 2.09 47.07
C GLU A 68 -28.11 3.56 46.85
N GLY A 69 -29.11 4.43 46.77
CA GLY A 69 -28.96 5.87 46.65
C GLY A 69 -28.08 6.33 45.50
N ASP A 70 -28.62 6.69 44.38
CA ASP A 70 -27.97 7.34 43.21
C ASP A 70 -26.78 6.60 42.50
N LYS A 71 -26.51 5.35 42.84
CA LYS A 71 -25.44 4.56 42.22
C LYS A 71 -25.99 3.64 41.13
N VAL A 72 -26.08 4.14 39.92
CA VAL A 72 -26.32 3.31 38.73
C VAL A 72 -24.98 2.99 38.08
N VAL A 73 -24.63 1.72 38.03
CA VAL A 73 -23.30 1.26 37.57
C VAL A 73 -23.15 1.32 36.05
N GLY A 74 -24.23 1.29 35.34
CA GLY A 74 -24.24 1.38 33.89
C GLY A 74 -25.04 0.26 33.22
N ILE A 75 -25.17 0.32 31.94
CA ILE A 75 -25.89 -0.63 31.10
C ILE A 75 -24.91 -1.27 30.14
N TYR A 76 -24.86 -2.61 30.16
CA TYR A 76 -24.04 -3.42 29.25
C TYR A 76 -24.95 -4.26 28.37
N GLY A 77 -24.63 -4.31 27.08
CA GLY A 77 -25.37 -5.16 26.14
C GLY A 77 -24.86 -5.05 24.70
N LYS A 78 -25.33 -5.95 23.85
CA LYS A 78 -24.99 -5.90 22.43
C LYS A 78 -25.73 -4.75 21.72
N ASN A 79 -27.02 -4.62 21.98
CA ASN A 79 -27.85 -3.56 21.42
C ASN A 79 -28.53 -2.81 22.58
N ILE A 80 -28.22 -1.51 22.72
CA ILE A 80 -28.72 -0.66 23.80
C ILE A 80 -29.47 0.52 23.17
N ASN A 81 -30.73 0.73 23.60
CA ASN A 81 -31.48 1.93 23.31
C ASN A 81 -31.91 2.59 24.62
N TYR A 82 -31.26 3.69 24.97
CA TYR A 82 -31.41 4.33 26.26
C TYR A 82 -32.09 5.71 26.16
N SER A 83 -33.15 5.93 26.93
CA SER A 83 -33.95 7.17 26.93
C SER A 83 -34.12 7.84 28.30
N GLY A 84 -33.53 7.28 29.36
CA GLY A 84 -33.67 7.73 30.73
C GLY A 84 -32.63 8.74 31.21
N ASN A 85 -32.55 8.92 32.52
CA ASN A 85 -31.50 9.66 33.21
C ASN A 85 -30.57 8.68 33.94
N LEU A 86 -29.35 8.51 33.44
CA LEU A 86 -28.34 7.61 33.97
C LEU A 86 -27.31 8.41 34.77
N ASN A 87 -27.16 8.08 36.09
CA ASN A 87 -26.16 8.70 36.92
C ASN A 87 -25.06 7.67 37.21
N ILE A 88 -23.83 7.95 36.78
CA ILE A 88 -22.64 7.09 36.94
C ILE A 88 -21.72 7.72 37.96
N THR A 89 -21.34 6.92 38.99
CA THR A 89 -20.34 7.28 39.98
C THR A 89 -19.15 6.31 39.88
N ASP A 90 -18.13 6.48 40.76
CA ASP A 90 -16.93 5.62 40.82
C ASP A 90 -17.31 4.18 41.18
N THR A 91 -17.57 3.38 40.20
CA THR A 91 -17.93 1.98 40.34
C THR A 91 -17.02 1.12 39.47
N ASN A 92 -16.50 0.06 40.05
CA ASN A 92 -15.65 -0.88 39.38
C ASN A 92 -16.47 -1.88 38.56
N LEU A 93 -16.73 -1.61 37.32
CA LEU A 93 -17.51 -2.48 36.42
C LEU A 93 -16.84 -3.84 36.22
N GLY A 94 -15.50 -3.90 36.24
CA GLY A 94 -14.75 -5.15 36.11
C GLY A 94 -15.03 -6.14 37.24
N LYS A 95 -15.20 -5.66 38.47
CA LYS A 95 -15.62 -6.52 39.63
C LYS A 95 -17.02 -7.07 39.44
N ILE A 96 -17.95 -6.25 38.97
CA ILE A 96 -19.34 -6.65 38.76
C ILE A 96 -19.44 -7.71 37.67
N LEU A 97 -18.68 -7.55 36.59
CA LEU A 97 -18.61 -8.53 35.49
C LEU A 97 -17.66 -9.70 35.78
N GLY A 98 -16.98 -9.71 36.92
CA GLY A 98 -15.98 -10.72 37.27
C GLY A 98 -14.68 -10.58 36.46
N ASN A 99 -14.41 -9.42 35.90
CA ASN A 99 -13.22 -9.15 35.05
C ASN A 99 -12.36 -8.03 35.64
N ASN A 100 -11.24 -8.39 36.22
CA ASN A 100 -10.31 -7.43 36.85
C ASN A 100 -9.61 -6.49 35.85
N SER A 101 -9.66 -6.76 34.56
CA SER A 101 -9.04 -5.89 33.53
C SER A 101 -9.79 -4.55 33.30
N LEU A 102 -11.01 -4.44 33.79
CA LEU A 102 -11.82 -3.22 33.79
C LEU A 102 -11.77 -2.45 35.12
N ASP A 103 -10.95 -2.88 36.05
CA ASP A 103 -10.77 -2.21 37.35
C ASP A 103 -10.26 -0.76 37.11
N GLY A 104 -10.93 0.20 37.74
CA GLY A 104 -10.61 1.62 37.66
C GLY A 104 -11.40 2.43 36.64
N TYR A 105 -12.28 1.81 35.84
CA TYR A 105 -13.20 2.52 34.96
C TYR A 105 -14.66 2.22 35.24
N SER A 106 -15.49 3.26 35.14
CA SER A 106 -16.95 3.14 35.18
C SER A 106 -17.52 3.63 33.85
N PHE A 107 -18.46 2.89 33.29
CA PHE A 107 -19.09 3.15 31.99
C PHE A 107 -20.59 3.45 32.16
N GLY A 108 -21.08 4.44 31.44
CA GLY A 108 -22.51 4.70 31.35
C GLY A 108 -23.20 3.63 30.51
N LEU A 109 -22.98 3.63 29.22
CA LEU A 109 -23.44 2.60 28.29
C LEU A 109 -22.23 1.89 27.69
N PHE A 110 -22.30 0.57 27.65
CA PHE A 110 -21.23 -0.27 27.12
C PHE A 110 -21.78 -1.26 26.10
N SER A 111 -21.37 -1.15 24.84
CA SER A 111 -21.78 -2.07 23.77
C SER A 111 -20.58 -2.78 23.16
N GLU A 112 -20.77 -4.07 22.84
CA GLU A 112 -19.79 -4.88 22.15
C GLU A 112 -20.42 -5.58 20.94
N ASN A 113 -19.79 -5.39 19.75
CA ASN A 113 -20.24 -5.98 18.48
C ASN A 113 -21.72 -5.73 18.17
N GLY A 114 -22.23 -4.52 18.46
CA GLY A 114 -23.64 -4.18 18.29
C GLY A 114 -23.89 -2.70 18.05
N GLU A 115 -24.97 -2.21 18.61
CA GLU A 115 -25.38 -0.80 18.49
C GLU A 115 -25.75 -0.22 19.85
N VAL A 116 -25.34 1.03 20.13
CA VAL A 116 -25.79 1.78 21.29
C VAL A 116 -26.35 3.13 20.85
N SER A 117 -27.59 3.40 21.21
CA SER A 117 -28.30 4.67 21.00
C SER A 117 -28.65 5.30 22.33
N ASN A 118 -28.24 6.54 22.57
CA ASN A 118 -28.63 7.35 23.71
C ASN A 118 -29.50 8.53 23.25
N ILE A 119 -30.71 8.62 23.74
CA ILE A 119 -31.62 9.79 23.60
C ILE A 119 -31.91 10.45 24.94
N GLY A 120 -31.36 9.91 26.03
CA GLY A 120 -31.50 10.41 27.39
C GLY A 120 -30.34 11.27 27.88
N THR A 121 -30.19 11.36 29.18
CA THR A 121 -29.09 12.09 29.82
C THR A 121 -28.19 11.14 30.60
N ILE A 122 -26.88 11.19 30.34
CA ILE A 122 -25.85 10.46 31.10
C ILE A 122 -25.08 11.49 31.93
N LYS A 123 -25.11 11.34 33.27
CA LYS A 123 -24.36 12.17 34.21
C LYS A 123 -23.22 11.35 34.80
N LEU A 124 -22.02 11.91 34.77
CA LEU A 124 -20.78 11.27 35.20
C LEU A 124 -20.19 12.06 36.37
N LYS A 125 -19.86 11.36 37.48
CA LYS A 125 -19.25 11.96 38.65
C LYS A 125 -18.30 10.96 39.32
N GLY A 126 -16.99 11.25 39.34
CA GLY A 126 -15.99 10.38 39.98
C GLY A 126 -14.64 10.42 39.27
N ASP A 127 -13.83 9.36 39.41
CA ASP A 127 -12.43 9.40 39.02
C ASP A 127 -12.19 9.05 37.54
N SER A 128 -12.54 7.88 37.09
CA SER A 128 -12.28 7.42 35.71
C SER A 128 -13.58 6.95 35.05
N LEU A 129 -14.14 7.77 34.16
CA LEU A 129 -15.50 7.64 33.67
C LEU A 129 -15.57 7.71 32.17
N VAL A 130 -16.42 6.88 31.58
CA VAL A 130 -16.76 6.89 30.15
C VAL A 130 -18.28 6.95 30.00
N GLY A 131 -18.81 7.93 29.32
CA GLY A 131 -20.25 8.07 29.07
C GLY A 131 -20.78 6.91 28.22
N ILE A 132 -20.28 6.75 27.02
CA ILE A 132 -20.62 5.66 26.09
C ILE A 132 -19.35 4.99 25.60
N TYR A 133 -19.26 3.68 25.77
CA TYR A 133 -18.18 2.86 25.19
C TYR A 133 -18.73 1.88 24.16
N GLY A 134 -18.15 1.84 22.98
CA GLY A 134 -18.45 0.88 21.93
C GLY A 134 -17.19 0.19 21.43
N ASN A 135 -17.17 -1.14 21.53
CA ASN A 135 -16.14 -1.98 20.96
C ASN A 135 -16.68 -2.67 19.71
N ASN A 136 -16.11 -2.39 18.53
CA ASN A 136 -16.64 -2.82 17.24
C ASN A 136 -18.16 -2.55 17.10
N SER A 137 -18.61 -1.44 17.64
CA SER A 137 -20.05 -1.12 17.78
C SER A 137 -20.38 0.19 17.10
N SER A 138 -21.63 0.32 16.66
CA SER A 138 -22.22 1.60 16.24
C SER A 138 -22.69 2.38 17.47
N ILE A 139 -22.23 3.62 17.62
CA ILE A 139 -22.62 4.52 18.71
C ILE A 139 -23.40 5.69 18.12
N ILE A 140 -24.60 5.98 18.64
CA ILE A 140 -25.42 7.16 18.29
C ILE A 140 -25.80 7.87 19.58
N ASN A 141 -25.26 9.06 19.79
CA ASN A 141 -25.67 9.93 20.89
C ASN A 141 -26.58 11.05 20.35
N ASN A 142 -27.87 10.98 20.62
CA ASN A 142 -28.86 12.04 20.35
C ASN A 142 -29.26 12.77 21.63
N GLY A 143 -28.78 12.32 22.79
CA GLY A 143 -29.07 12.90 24.11
C GLY A 143 -27.94 13.77 24.64
N THR A 144 -27.85 13.88 25.95
CA THR A 144 -26.82 14.67 26.64
C THR A 144 -25.86 13.77 27.43
N ILE A 145 -24.56 14.02 27.32
CA ILE A 145 -23.53 13.42 28.19
C ILE A 145 -22.87 14.57 28.95
N LYS A 146 -22.91 14.55 30.26
CA LYS A 146 -22.29 15.59 31.09
C LYS A 146 -21.58 15.06 32.30
N SER A 147 -20.56 15.77 32.74
CA SER A 147 -19.81 15.41 33.96
C SER A 147 -19.67 16.61 34.89
N GLU A 148 -19.60 16.30 36.20
CA GLU A 148 -19.34 17.27 37.26
C GLU A 148 -18.34 16.66 38.26
N ASN A 149 -17.32 17.46 38.66
CA ASN A 149 -16.33 17.06 39.67
C ASN A 149 -15.65 15.70 39.37
N SER A 150 -15.31 15.43 38.13
CA SER A 150 -14.64 14.21 37.73
C SER A 150 -13.11 14.44 37.58
N ASN A 151 -12.30 13.38 37.73
CA ASN A 151 -10.86 13.50 37.47
C ASN A 151 -10.52 13.23 36.02
N ASN A 152 -10.83 12.01 35.51
CA ASN A 152 -10.66 11.64 34.11
C ASN A 152 -12.02 11.29 33.53
N VAL A 153 -12.40 11.93 32.43
CA VAL A 153 -13.72 11.72 31.85
C VAL A 153 -13.65 11.70 30.33
N ILE A 154 -14.34 10.73 29.74
CA ILE A 154 -14.52 10.58 28.30
C ILE A 154 -16.03 10.55 28.00
N GLY A 155 -16.49 11.38 27.06
CA GLY A 155 -17.88 11.37 26.65
C GLY A 155 -18.22 10.11 25.83
N ILE A 156 -17.58 9.94 24.70
CA ILE A 156 -17.74 8.77 23.84
C ILE A 156 -16.38 8.14 23.59
N PHE A 157 -16.25 6.85 23.86
CA PHE A 157 -15.08 6.06 23.49
C PHE A 157 -15.48 4.98 22.47
N SER A 158 -14.97 5.09 21.25
CA SER A 158 -15.20 4.14 20.16
C SER A 158 -13.92 3.42 19.83
N ASN A 159 -13.97 2.09 19.81
CA ASN A 159 -12.83 1.21 19.56
C ASN A 159 -13.15 0.19 18.48
N GLY A 160 -12.20 -0.01 17.54
CA GLY A 160 -12.22 -1.06 16.53
C GLY A 160 -12.44 -0.57 15.10
N LYS A 161 -11.87 -1.30 14.13
CA LYS A 161 -11.83 -0.93 12.71
C LYS A 161 -13.23 -0.72 12.08
N ASN A 162 -14.25 -1.40 12.60
CA ASN A 162 -15.62 -1.30 12.10
C ASN A 162 -16.53 -0.45 13.01
N ALA A 163 -15.98 0.15 14.06
CA ALA A 163 -16.74 0.95 14.99
C ALA A 163 -17.00 2.36 14.42
N ILE A 164 -18.23 2.86 14.59
CA ILE A 164 -18.65 4.19 14.15
C ILE A 164 -19.36 4.90 15.30
N ALA A 165 -18.92 6.11 15.64
CA ALA A 165 -19.55 6.94 16.67
C ALA A 165 -20.14 8.22 16.05
N ARG A 166 -21.42 8.49 16.28
CA ARG A 166 -22.08 9.74 15.89
C ARG A 166 -22.59 10.49 17.12
N ASN A 167 -22.12 11.71 17.29
CA ASN A 167 -22.66 12.62 18.30
C ASN A 167 -23.60 13.64 17.62
N ASN A 168 -24.89 13.48 17.81
CA ASN A 168 -25.93 14.41 17.39
C ASN A 168 -26.54 15.17 18.60
N GLY A 169 -26.08 14.87 19.82
CA GLY A 169 -26.50 15.50 21.07
C GLY A 169 -25.37 16.32 21.68
N GLU A 170 -25.55 16.73 22.91
CA GLU A 170 -24.60 17.58 23.62
C GLU A 170 -23.63 16.72 24.47
N ILE A 171 -22.35 17.12 24.44
CA ILE A 171 -21.31 16.56 25.34
C ILE A 171 -20.72 17.74 26.11
N GLU A 172 -20.93 17.77 27.45
CA GLU A 172 -20.39 18.79 28.34
C GLU A 172 -19.60 18.11 29.48
N LEU A 173 -18.27 18.19 29.42
CA LEU A 173 -17.40 17.50 30.36
C LEU A 173 -16.49 18.46 31.10
N SER A 174 -16.38 18.21 32.43
CA SER A 174 -15.45 18.88 33.31
C SER A 174 -14.62 17.83 34.07
N GLY A 175 -13.30 17.84 33.86
CA GLY A 175 -12.35 16.93 34.50
C GLY A 175 -11.23 17.70 35.21
N ASN A 176 -10.79 17.21 36.37
CA ASN A 176 -9.65 17.83 37.06
C ASN A 176 -8.32 17.51 36.36
N ARG A 177 -8.18 16.29 35.81
CA ARG A 177 -6.96 15.84 35.13
C ARG A 177 -7.15 15.74 33.62
N GLU A 178 -8.27 15.14 33.17
CA GLU A 178 -8.51 14.94 31.76
C GLU A 178 -10.00 14.99 31.43
N ALA A 179 -10.36 15.66 30.33
CA ALA A 179 -11.69 15.64 29.73
C ALA A 179 -11.55 15.44 28.22
N ILE A 180 -12.14 14.37 27.68
CA ILE A 180 -12.13 14.06 26.24
C ILE A 180 -13.59 13.94 25.77
N GLY A 181 -13.97 14.72 24.78
CA GLY A 181 -15.32 14.68 24.20
C GLY A 181 -15.55 13.35 23.47
N MET A 182 -14.76 13.07 22.45
CA MET A 182 -14.77 11.80 21.70
C MET A 182 -13.35 11.23 21.59
N TYR A 183 -13.17 9.99 22.05
CA TYR A 183 -11.95 9.23 21.87
C TYR A 183 -12.17 8.10 20.87
N LEU A 184 -11.39 8.13 19.77
CA LEU A 184 -11.54 7.24 18.63
C LEU A 184 -10.25 6.44 18.48
N TYR A 185 -10.32 5.13 18.77
CA TYR A 185 -9.19 4.24 18.60
C TYR A 185 -9.46 3.27 17.46
N ASN A 186 -8.72 3.45 16.34
CA ASN A 186 -8.96 2.72 15.09
C ASN A 186 -10.43 2.71 14.63
N SER A 187 -11.17 3.78 14.87
CA SER A 187 -12.62 3.90 14.63
C SER A 187 -12.98 5.22 13.98
N VAL A 188 -14.18 5.33 13.44
CA VAL A 188 -14.69 6.57 12.82
C VAL A 188 -15.64 7.28 13.80
N GLY A 189 -15.45 8.61 13.96
CA GLY A 189 -16.31 9.45 14.78
C GLY A 189 -16.75 10.70 14.06
N VAL A 190 -18.05 11.07 14.20
CA VAL A 190 -18.62 12.29 13.63
C VAL A 190 -19.32 13.07 14.74
N ASN A 191 -18.92 14.32 14.94
CA ASN A 191 -19.62 15.26 15.79
C ASN A 191 -20.48 16.20 14.96
N ASN A 192 -21.78 16.21 15.21
CA ASN A 192 -22.76 17.09 14.54
C ASN A 192 -23.33 18.16 15.48
N LYS A 193 -22.93 18.19 16.76
CA LYS A 193 -23.45 19.09 17.77
C LYS A 193 -22.31 19.63 18.65
N ASP A 194 -22.67 20.18 19.80
CA ASP A 194 -21.70 20.82 20.68
C ASP A 194 -20.94 19.82 21.55
N ILE A 195 -19.64 19.98 21.57
CA ILE A 195 -18.73 19.33 22.51
C ILE A 195 -18.05 20.46 23.32
N VAL A 196 -18.31 20.50 24.62
CA VAL A 196 -17.65 21.42 25.57
C VAL A 196 -16.81 20.60 26.52
N VAL A 197 -15.51 20.78 26.50
CA VAL A 197 -14.57 20.09 27.41
C VAL A 197 -13.80 21.12 28.22
N SER A 198 -13.74 20.88 29.54
CA SER A 198 -13.02 21.71 30.48
C SER A 198 -12.12 20.86 31.39
N SER A 199 -10.85 21.25 31.57
CA SER A 199 -9.94 20.53 32.48
C SER A 199 -8.84 21.43 32.99
N ASN A 200 -8.46 21.28 34.26
CA ASN A 200 -7.23 21.85 34.81
C ASN A 200 -5.96 21.20 34.22
N GLY A 201 -6.07 19.93 33.76
CA GLY A 201 -5.03 19.20 33.02
C GLY A 201 -5.29 19.24 31.53
N LYS A 202 -5.69 18.11 30.91
CA LYS A 202 -5.91 18.00 29.46
C LYS A 202 -7.41 18.11 29.11
N ALA A 203 -7.74 18.98 28.17
CA ALA A 203 -9.09 19.07 27.58
C ALA A 203 -8.98 18.84 26.05
N ILE A 204 -9.60 17.78 25.53
CA ILE A 204 -9.55 17.43 24.11
C ILE A 204 -10.98 17.25 23.58
N GLY A 205 -11.32 17.95 22.51
CA GLY A 205 -12.62 17.80 21.88
C GLY A 205 -12.78 16.45 21.17
N ILE A 206 -11.95 16.16 20.16
CA ILE A 206 -11.91 14.90 19.44
C ILE A 206 -10.46 14.39 19.39
N TYR A 207 -10.26 13.15 19.78
CA TYR A 207 -8.97 12.46 19.83
C TYR A 207 -8.99 11.20 18.97
N ALA A 208 -8.35 11.21 17.80
CA ALA A 208 -8.31 10.09 16.85
C ALA A 208 -6.91 9.46 16.81
N ILE A 209 -6.82 8.18 17.19
CA ILE A 209 -5.56 7.45 17.35
C ILE A 209 -5.58 6.13 16.57
N GLY A 210 -4.55 5.90 15.76
CA GLY A 210 -4.35 4.69 14.95
C GLY A 210 -4.72 4.88 13.49
N GLN A 211 -4.17 4.06 12.62
CA GLN A 211 -4.25 4.20 11.15
C GLN A 211 -5.67 4.24 10.58
N ASN A 212 -6.63 3.58 11.27
CA ASN A 212 -8.04 3.57 10.86
C ASN A 212 -8.89 4.60 11.62
N ALA A 213 -8.29 5.41 12.50
CA ALA A 213 -9.03 6.40 13.27
C ALA A 213 -9.33 7.64 12.41
N THR A 214 -10.60 8.05 12.39
CA THR A 214 -11.04 9.28 11.68
C THR A 214 -12.04 10.02 12.53
N GLY A 215 -11.77 11.29 12.85
CA GLY A 215 -12.67 12.18 13.57
C GLY A 215 -13.12 13.34 12.69
N ILE A 216 -14.43 13.59 12.60
CA ILE A 216 -15.02 14.69 11.82
C ILE A 216 -15.83 15.58 12.76
N ASN A 217 -15.59 16.88 12.70
CA ASN A 217 -16.39 17.88 13.41
C ASN A 217 -17.23 18.70 12.42
N ASN A 218 -18.54 18.51 12.44
CA ASN A 218 -19.52 19.37 11.75
C ASN A 218 -20.15 20.40 12.70
N GLY A 219 -20.04 20.19 14.02
CA GLY A 219 -20.64 21.03 15.06
C GLY A 219 -19.65 22.03 15.66
N LYS A 220 -19.84 22.31 16.94
CA LYS A 220 -18.98 23.21 17.70
C LYS A 220 -18.19 22.45 18.77
N ILE A 221 -16.89 22.72 18.84
CA ILE A 221 -16.02 22.23 19.91
C ILE A 221 -15.52 23.41 20.72
N VAL A 222 -15.71 23.40 22.03
CA VAL A 222 -15.17 24.39 22.96
C VAL A 222 -14.22 23.72 23.93
N VAL A 223 -12.98 24.21 23.97
CA VAL A 223 -11.94 23.68 24.87
C VAL A 223 -11.57 24.76 25.89
N LYS A 224 -11.62 24.38 27.19
CA LYS A 224 -11.18 25.19 28.33
C LYS A 224 -10.10 24.42 29.10
N GLY A 225 -8.87 24.86 29.06
CA GLY A 225 -7.73 24.21 29.70
C GLY A 225 -6.62 23.85 28.72
N ASN A 226 -5.66 23.06 29.19
CA ASN A 226 -4.51 22.66 28.42
C ASN A 226 -4.82 21.42 27.56
N GLY A 227 -4.92 21.54 26.26
CA GLY A 227 -5.26 20.42 25.38
C GLY A 227 -5.36 20.86 23.93
N ALA A 228 -6.38 20.36 23.22
CA ALA A 228 -6.62 20.76 21.84
C ALA A 228 -8.08 20.57 21.42
N GLY A 229 -8.53 21.35 20.44
CA GLY A 229 -9.82 21.12 19.80
C GLY A 229 -9.88 19.72 19.18
N MET A 230 -8.95 19.41 18.30
CA MET A 230 -8.86 18.08 17.68
C MET A 230 -7.40 17.61 17.62
N VAL A 231 -7.21 16.31 17.86
CA VAL A 231 -5.89 15.66 17.89
C VAL A 231 -5.89 14.42 17.01
N ALA A 232 -4.89 14.31 16.14
CA ALA A 232 -4.62 13.14 15.31
C ALA A 232 -3.27 12.51 15.68
N GLY A 233 -3.22 11.20 15.89
CA GLY A 233 -1.96 10.53 16.20
C GLY A 233 -1.87 9.09 15.70
N TYR A 234 -0.63 8.59 15.52
CA TYR A 234 -0.36 7.23 15.04
C TYR A 234 -1.05 6.90 13.72
N GLY A 235 -1.01 7.84 12.76
CA GLY A 235 -1.66 7.69 11.46
C GLY A 235 -3.16 8.04 11.46
N GLY A 236 -3.74 8.44 12.61
CA GLY A 236 -5.12 8.89 12.69
C GLY A 236 -5.38 10.20 11.95
N LYS A 237 -6.63 10.47 11.62
CA LYS A 237 -7.06 11.65 10.87
C LYS A 237 -8.16 12.41 11.60
N VAL A 238 -8.09 13.74 11.58
CA VAL A 238 -9.19 14.59 12.06
C VAL A 238 -9.49 15.69 11.04
N THR A 239 -10.77 15.99 10.85
CA THR A 239 -11.24 17.06 9.95
C THR A 239 -12.25 17.96 10.65
N ASN A 240 -11.97 19.26 10.68
CA ASN A 240 -12.89 20.28 11.14
C ASN A 240 -13.64 20.92 9.95
N LEU A 241 -14.93 20.73 9.90
CA LEU A 241 -15.87 21.38 8.98
C LEU A 241 -16.74 22.44 9.69
N GLY A 242 -16.73 22.41 11.04
CA GLY A 242 -17.50 23.30 11.90
C GLY A 242 -16.61 24.32 12.63
N GLU A 243 -16.90 24.57 13.89
CA GLU A 243 -16.20 25.54 14.71
C GLU A 243 -15.39 24.88 15.84
N ILE A 244 -14.16 25.33 16.05
CA ILE A 244 -13.34 25.03 17.23
C ILE A 244 -13.08 26.34 17.96
N THR A 245 -13.38 26.42 19.26
CA THR A 245 -13.05 27.56 20.13
C THR A 245 -12.14 27.10 21.27
N VAL A 246 -10.96 27.69 21.38
CA VAL A 246 -10.00 27.44 22.48
C VAL A 246 -9.96 28.66 23.38
N GLN A 247 -10.39 28.50 24.67
CA GLN A 247 -10.53 29.63 25.61
C GLN A 247 -9.34 29.81 26.54
N ASP A 248 -8.52 28.78 26.70
CA ASP A 248 -7.35 28.79 27.61
C ASP A 248 -6.10 28.26 26.88
N ARG A 249 -5.13 27.68 27.63
CA ARG A 249 -3.80 27.21 27.18
C ARG A 249 -3.85 25.97 26.25
N GLY A 250 -4.84 25.86 25.39
CA GLY A 250 -4.94 24.77 24.44
C GLY A 250 -4.40 25.13 23.06
N TYR A 251 -4.51 24.16 22.16
CA TYR A 251 -4.23 24.28 20.74
C TYR A 251 -5.53 24.12 19.93
N GLY A 252 -5.60 24.76 18.76
CA GLY A 252 -6.70 24.51 17.82
C GLY A 252 -6.67 23.07 17.34
N MET A 253 -5.61 22.68 16.64
CA MET A 253 -5.38 21.34 16.11
C MET A 253 -3.94 20.85 16.36
N TYR A 254 -3.83 19.54 16.62
CA TYR A 254 -2.54 18.91 16.88
C TYR A 254 -2.40 17.59 16.14
N ALA A 255 -1.30 17.39 15.43
CA ALA A 255 -0.97 16.11 14.78
C ALA A 255 0.41 15.61 15.26
N PHE A 256 0.50 14.29 15.54
CA PHE A 256 1.75 13.67 15.96
C PHE A 256 1.89 12.22 15.47
N LYS A 257 3.13 11.74 15.35
CA LYS A 257 3.45 10.36 14.92
C LYS A 257 2.68 9.94 13.67
N GLY A 258 2.78 10.74 12.61
CA GLY A 258 2.14 10.48 11.32
C GLY A 258 0.64 10.82 11.27
N GLY A 259 0.11 11.51 12.26
CA GLY A 259 -1.29 11.98 12.26
C GLY A 259 -1.54 13.08 11.23
N TYR A 260 -2.78 13.20 10.78
CA TYR A 260 -3.23 14.24 9.85
C TYR A 260 -4.42 15.01 10.42
N ALA A 261 -4.30 16.33 10.56
CA ALA A 261 -5.34 17.21 11.06
C ALA A 261 -5.67 18.30 10.04
N LEU A 262 -6.92 18.37 9.59
CA LEU A 262 -7.41 19.29 8.57
C LEU A 262 -8.46 20.25 9.13
N ASN A 263 -8.22 21.56 9.04
CA ASN A 263 -9.25 22.58 9.10
C ASN A 263 -9.71 22.86 7.67
N ASP A 264 -10.83 22.30 7.25
CA ASP A 264 -11.29 22.39 5.86
C ASP A 264 -11.88 23.78 5.53
N LYS A 265 -12.24 24.04 4.27
CA LYS A 265 -12.70 25.36 3.77
C LYS A 265 -13.81 25.99 4.60
N SER A 266 -14.75 25.21 5.13
CA SER A 266 -15.81 25.67 6.02
C SER A 266 -15.41 25.78 7.49
N GLY A 267 -14.26 25.22 7.87
CA GLY A 267 -13.82 25.13 9.24
C GLY A 267 -13.32 26.47 9.79
N ILE A 268 -13.72 26.78 11.02
CA ILE A 268 -13.31 27.99 11.75
C ILE A 268 -12.63 27.56 13.05
N ILE A 269 -11.48 28.14 13.33
CA ILE A 269 -10.77 27.98 14.61
C ILE A 269 -10.65 29.34 15.26
N ASN A 270 -11.24 29.52 16.43
CA ASN A 270 -11.19 30.76 17.22
C ASN A 270 -10.34 30.48 18.49
N LEU A 271 -9.30 31.24 18.67
CA LEU A 271 -8.36 31.11 19.79
C LEU A 271 -8.40 32.37 20.64
N SER A 272 -8.52 32.19 21.97
CA SER A 272 -8.32 33.29 22.91
C SER A 272 -6.84 33.74 22.93
N SER A 273 -6.58 34.88 23.46
CA SER A 273 -5.22 35.44 23.68
C SER A 273 -4.35 34.55 24.59
N GLN A 274 -4.94 33.63 25.35
CA GLN A 274 -4.22 32.73 26.25
C GLN A 274 -3.93 31.37 25.65
N ALA A 275 -4.42 31.06 24.43
CA ALA A 275 -4.16 29.80 23.75
C ALA A 275 -2.66 29.61 23.46
N ASN A 276 -2.19 28.35 23.55
CA ASN A 276 -0.79 28.03 23.27
C ASN A 276 -0.47 28.07 21.78
N GLY A 277 -1.45 27.86 20.92
CA GLY A 277 -1.26 27.91 19.48
C GLY A 277 -2.44 27.41 18.68
N ALA A 278 -2.40 27.70 17.37
CA ALA A 278 -3.44 27.29 16.44
C ALA A 278 -3.21 25.89 15.89
N MET A 279 -1.99 25.64 15.44
CA MET A 279 -1.64 24.43 14.70
C MET A 279 -0.27 23.92 15.13
N VAL A 280 -0.21 22.62 15.45
CA VAL A 280 1.06 21.97 15.80
C VAL A 280 1.17 20.64 15.05
N ALA A 281 2.23 20.50 14.24
CA ALA A 281 2.64 19.26 13.61
C ALA A 281 3.95 18.76 14.27
N ASP A 282 3.89 17.60 14.93
CA ASP A 282 5.00 17.04 15.69
C ASP A 282 5.40 15.65 15.19
N GLY A 283 6.62 15.53 14.69
CA GLY A 283 7.19 14.29 14.19
C GLY A 283 7.00 14.06 12.68
N THR A 284 7.94 13.33 12.12
CA THR A 284 7.95 12.98 10.69
C THR A 284 6.63 12.35 10.26
N GLY A 285 6.10 12.77 9.12
CA GLY A 285 4.82 12.32 8.57
C GLY A 285 3.59 12.95 9.24
N SER A 286 3.75 13.75 10.30
CA SER A 286 2.65 14.49 10.92
C SER A 286 2.34 15.76 10.14
N ILE A 287 1.06 15.97 9.82
CA ILE A 287 0.61 17.12 9.01
C ILE A 287 -0.57 17.79 9.70
N VAL A 288 -0.52 19.12 9.80
CA VAL A 288 -1.68 19.95 10.12
C VAL A 288 -1.92 20.92 8.97
N GLU A 289 -3.11 20.87 8.38
CA GLU A 289 -3.47 21.67 7.21
C GLU A 289 -4.63 22.62 7.53
N ASN A 290 -4.49 23.88 7.16
CA ASN A 290 -5.56 24.87 7.20
C ASN A 290 -5.98 25.25 5.78
N ARG A 291 -7.25 25.03 5.45
CA ARG A 291 -7.93 25.54 4.25
C ARG A 291 -9.01 26.56 4.59
N GLY A 292 -9.40 26.62 5.86
CA GLY A 292 -10.44 27.49 6.38
C GLY A 292 -9.87 28.75 7.03
N VAL A 293 -10.52 29.19 8.09
CA VAL A 293 -10.18 30.44 8.79
C VAL A 293 -9.72 30.16 10.21
N ILE A 294 -8.60 30.75 10.60
CA ILE A 294 -8.13 30.76 11.97
C ILE A 294 -8.08 32.20 12.46
N ASN A 295 -8.78 32.49 13.57
CA ASN A 295 -8.81 33.79 14.21
C ASN A 295 -8.15 33.68 15.59
N ILE A 296 -7.19 34.52 15.87
CA ILE A 296 -6.47 34.58 17.15
C ILE A 296 -6.73 35.95 17.77
N ASP A 297 -7.35 35.96 18.97
CA ASP A 297 -7.67 37.18 19.67
C ASP A 297 -6.42 38.01 20.01
N LYS A 298 -6.60 39.31 20.05
CA LYS A 298 -5.56 40.26 20.48
C LYS A 298 -5.21 40.01 21.92
N ASP A 299 -3.92 39.78 22.19
CA ASP A 299 -3.40 39.81 23.55
C ASP A 299 -2.93 41.23 23.89
N ASN A 300 -3.45 41.79 24.99
CA ASN A 300 -2.94 43.03 25.56
C ASN A 300 -1.85 42.77 26.60
N SER A 301 -1.49 41.51 26.85
CA SER A 301 -0.43 41.12 27.78
C SER A 301 0.87 40.80 27.04
N ILE A 302 1.98 41.30 27.55
CA ILE A 302 3.34 41.27 27.01
C ILE A 302 3.94 39.84 26.89
N ILE A 303 3.17 38.78 26.99
CA ILE A 303 3.67 37.40 27.05
C ILE A 303 2.94 36.49 26.05
N SER A 304 2.98 36.81 24.78
CA SER A 304 2.86 35.75 23.81
C SER A 304 4.21 35.03 23.77
N LYS A 305 4.28 33.83 24.30
CA LYS A 305 5.48 32.98 24.20
C LYS A 305 5.53 32.33 22.79
N GLY A 306 5.30 33.18 21.79
CA GLY A 306 5.58 32.94 20.39
C GLY A 306 5.73 31.50 19.95
N ASN A 307 4.64 30.84 19.54
CA ASN A 307 4.66 29.60 18.81
C ASN A 307 3.21 29.24 18.42
N GLU A 308 2.50 30.21 17.87
CA GLU A 308 1.09 30.01 17.48
C GLU A 308 0.94 28.97 16.36
N ILE A 309 1.99 28.84 15.52
CA ILE A 309 2.06 27.81 14.48
C ILE A 309 3.41 27.12 14.61
N GLN A 310 3.38 25.80 14.80
CA GLN A 310 4.59 25.04 15.08
C GLN A 310 4.72 23.82 14.18
N SER A 311 5.87 23.69 13.55
CA SER A 311 6.30 22.48 12.86
C SER A 311 7.58 21.97 13.49
N ILE A 312 7.50 20.88 14.23
CA ILE A 312 8.62 20.36 15.04
C ILE A 312 8.89 18.88 14.73
N ASN A 313 10.14 18.48 14.94
CA ASN A 313 10.59 17.09 14.80
C ASN A 313 10.27 16.47 13.41
N GLY A 314 10.33 17.27 12.34
CA GLY A 314 10.01 16.81 10.98
C GLY A 314 8.51 16.87 10.62
N GLY A 315 7.68 17.48 11.45
CA GLY A 315 6.27 17.73 11.13
C GLY A 315 6.10 18.81 10.06
N LYS A 316 4.91 18.89 9.44
CA LYS A 316 4.58 19.84 8.40
C LYS A 316 3.26 20.55 8.69
N VAL A 317 3.28 21.87 8.73
CA VAL A 317 2.07 22.70 8.75
C VAL A 317 1.86 23.29 7.37
N ILE A 318 0.65 23.11 6.82
CA ILE A 318 0.25 23.63 5.51
C ILE A 318 -0.84 24.68 5.73
N ASN A 319 -0.67 25.87 5.20
CA ASN A 319 -1.71 26.89 5.21
C ASN A 319 -2.09 27.27 3.78
N THR A 320 -3.28 26.88 3.34
CA THR A 320 -3.91 27.32 2.09
C THR A 320 -5.03 28.32 2.35
N GLY A 321 -5.51 28.38 3.60
CA GLY A 321 -6.55 29.29 4.07
C GLY A 321 -6.00 30.58 4.67
N THR A 322 -6.74 31.16 5.60
CA THR A 322 -6.40 32.44 6.22
C THR A 322 -6.15 32.28 7.72
N ILE A 323 -5.08 32.92 8.21
CA ILE A 323 -4.75 33.04 9.63
C ILE A 323 -4.69 34.50 9.99
N ASN A 324 -5.55 34.94 10.90
CA ASN A 324 -5.70 36.33 11.30
C ASN A 324 -5.35 36.51 12.78
N ARG A 325 -4.49 37.47 13.07
CA ARG A 325 -4.24 37.92 14.43
C ARG A 325 -4.12 39.45 14.48
N ASN A 326 -4.84 40.05 15.35
CA ASN A 326 -4.68 41.50 15.65
C ASN A 326 -3.64 41.68 16.77
N GLY A 327 -2.40 41.27 16.52
CA GLY A 327 -1.30 41.28 17.47
C GLY A 327 -0.05 40.59 16.92
N ASP A 328 0.89 40.25 17.80
CA ASP A 328 2.14 39.58 17.42
C ASP A 328 1.87 38.08 17.10
N LEU A 329 2.35 37.63 15.99
CA LEU A 329 2.20 36.23 15.54
C LEU A 329 3.55 35.61 15.21
N TYR A 330 3.81 34.44 15.74
CA TYR A 330 5.05 33.69 15.52
C TYR A 330 4.79 32.35 14.84
N ILE A 331 5.49 32.14 13.72
CA ILE A 331 5.55 30.86 12.99
C ILE A 331 6.93 30.24 13.24
N SER A 332 6.95 29.05 13.83
CA SER A 332 8.19 28.30 14.10
C SER A 332 8.21 26.99 13.31
N ALA A 333 9.15 26.89 12.38
CA ALA A 333 9.40 25.72 11.55
C ALA A 333 10.87 25.27 11.60
N ASN A 334 11.55 25.49 12.73
CA ASN A 334 13.01 25.26 12.86
C ASN A 334 13.43 23.80 12.71
N SER A 335 12.58 22.85 13.05
CA SER A 335 12.85 21.40 12.88
C SER A 335 11.76 20.67 12.09
N GLY A 336 10.92 21.42 11.40
CA GLY A 336 9.86 20.96 10.52
C GLY A 336 9.72 21.87 9.31
N ILE A 337 8.52 21.92 8.73
CA ILE A 337 8.20 22.73 7.54
C ILE A 337 6.91 23.52 7.78
N TYR A 338 6.95 24.81 7.49
CA TYR A 338 5.76 25.63 7.27
C TYR A 338 5.55 25.81 5.77
N GLN A 339 4.48 25.29 5.22
CA GLN A 339 4.14 25.44 3.80
C GLN A 339 3.08 26.51 3.60
N ILE A 340 3.39 27.51 2.77
CA ILE A 340 2.39 28.33 2.11
C ILE A 340 1.71 27.41 1.12
N GLY A 341 0.53 26.89 1.49
CA GLY A 341 -0.24 25.98 0.66
C GLY A 341 -0.85 26.72 -0.53
N THR A 342 -1.02 26.01 -1.63
CA THR A 342 -1.70 26.51 -2.83
C THR A 342 -2.77 25.50 -3.26
N SER A 343 -3.74 25.92 -4.05
CA SER A 343 -4.74 25.04 -4.64
C SER A 343 -4.79 25.19 -6.17
N GLN A 344 -5.39 24.21 -6.83
CA GLN A 344 -5.60 24.27 -8.28
C GLN A 344 -6.56 25.41 -8.69
N ASP A 345 -7.45 25.85 -7.77
CA ASP A 345 -8.36 26.97 -8.00
C ASP A 345 -7.68 28.35 -7.88
N GLY A 346 -6.37 28.39 -7.60
CA GLY A 346 -5.59 29.61 -7.46
C GLY A 346 -5.60 30.20 -6.05
N GLU A 347 -6.22 29.52 -5.07
CA GLU A 347 -6.17 29.95 -3.67
C GLU A 347 -4.82 29.60 -3.06
N TYR A 348 -4.35 30.43 -2.14
CA TYR A 348 -3.11 30.22 -1.40
C TYR A 348 -3.17 30.81 0.00
N GLY A 349 -2.31 30.31 0.88
CA GLY A 349 -2.28 30.65 2.28
C GLY A 349 -1.90 32.10 2.56
N LYS A 350 -2.67 32.77 3.42
CA LYS A 350 -2.40 34.13 3.90
C LYS A 350 -2.30 34.16 5.41
N VAL A 351 -1.38 34.96 5.92
CA VAL A 351 -1.20 35.20 7.35
C VAL A 351 -1.15 36.70 7.60
N THR A 352 -2.01 37.16 8.50
CA THR A 352 -2.08 38.58 8.90
C THR A 352 -1.75 38.73 10.39
N GLY A 353 -0.87 39.66 10.73
CA GLY A 353 -0.53 40.01 12.11
C GLY A 353 0.03 41.43 12.20
N VAL A 354 0.16 41.98 13.40
CA VAL A 354 0.82 43.27 13.59
C VAL A 354 2.35 43.11 13.45
N ASN A 355 2.95 42.28 14.31
CA ASN A 355 4.35 41.90 14.21
C ASN A 355 4.41 40.42 13.86
N LEU A 356 4.86 40.10 12.65
CA LEU A 356 5.04 38.72 12.20
C LEU A 356 6.50 38.31 12.35
N LYS A 357 6.75 37.24 13.08
CA LYS A 357 8.04 36.58 13.12
C LYS A 357 7.92 35.19 12.51
N ILE A 358 8.72 34.92 11.49
CA ILE A 358 8.75 33.62 10.78
C ILE A 358 10.15 33.05 10.92
N ASP A 359 10.29 31.83 11.41
CA ASP A 359 11.56 31.20 11.71
C ASP A 359 11.59 29.75 11.23
N GLY A 360 12.64 29.37 10.50
CA GLY A 360 12.89 28.02 10.02
C GLY A 360 12.53 27.77 8.55
N ASN A 361 12.11 26.56 8.21
CA ASN A 361 11.95 26.15 6.82
C ASN A 361 10.57 26.52 6.27
N ILE A 362 10.56 27.42 5.31
CA ILE A 362 9.36 27.79 4.54
C ILE A 362 9.35 27.02 3.23
N GLU A 363 8.20 26.47 2.88
CA GLU A 363 7.96 25.84 1.60
C GLU A 363 6.80 26.55 0.88
N ILE A 364 6.90 26.78 -0.42
CA ILE A 364 5.75 27.23 -1.23
C ILE A 364 5.20 26.04 -1.98
N GLY A 365 3.92 25.74 -1.76
CA GLY A 365 3.21 24.65 -2.44
C GLY A 365 3.01 24.92 -3.92
N THR A 366 3.01 23.88 -4.72
CA THR A 366 2.87 23.96 -6.18
C THR A 366 1.57 23.41 -6.73
N ASP A 367 0.53 23.21 -5.90
CA ASP A 367 -0.78 22.76 -6.40
C ASP A 367 -1.41 23.77 -7.37
N ILE A 368 -1.08 25.05 -7.25
CA ILE A 368 -1.49 26.11 -8.18
C ILE A 368 -0.97 25.87 -9.60
N THR A 369 0.15 25.17 -9.76
CA THR A 369 0.75 24.87 -11.06
C THR A 369 -0.02 23.79 -11.82
N LYS A 370 -0.79 22.95 -11.12
CA LYS A 370 -1.55 21.82 -11.69
C LYS A 370 -2.73 22.23 -12.57
N ASN A 371 -3.04 23.51 -12.66
CA ASN A 371 -4.06 24.04 -13.56
C ASN A 371 -3.51 24.68 -14.85
N GLY A 372 -2.21 24.64 -15.03
CA GLY A 372 -1.47 25.15 -16.17
C GLY A 372 -0.04 25.50 -15.76
N TYR A 373 0.94 24.84 -16.32
CA TYR A 373 2.34 25.00 -15.96
C TYR A 373 2.94 26.25 -16.61
N ARG A 374 3.06 27.35 -15.85
CA ARG A 374 3.59 28.63 -16.28
C ARG A 374 5.04 28.81 -15.86
N ASP A 375 5.72 29.77 -16.50
CA ASP A 375 7.09 30.15 -16.14
C ASP A 375 7.17 30.74 -14.73
N SER A 376 6.13 31.45 -14.27
CA SER A 376 6.10 32.01 -12.93
C SER A 376 4.68 32.17 -12.35
N TYR A 377 4.61 32.14 -11.03
CA TYR A 377 3.38 32.40 -10.24
C TYR A 377 3.73 33.40 -9.16
N LEU A 378 2.92 34.45 -9.03
CA LEU A 378 3.01 35.43 -7.94
C LEU A 378 1.86 35.17 -6.95
N LEU A 379 2.20 34.98 -5.70
CA LEU A 379 1.30 34.82 -4.58
C LEU A 379 1.35 36.11 -3.75
N GLU A 380 0.44 37.02 -4.03
CA GLU A 380 0.45 38.37 -3.39
C GLU A 380 0.05 38.29 -1.93
N ASP A 381 0.79 39.03 -1.08
CA ASP A 381 0.48 39.26 0.33
C ASP A 381 0.35 37.95 1.16
N VAL A 382 1.26 36.99 0.97
CA VAL A 382 1.27 35.73 1.76
C VAL A 382 1.51 35.99 3.25
N PHE A 383 2.28 37.04 3.57
CA PHE A 383 2.42 37.56 4.92
C PHE A 383 2.13 39.06 4.94
N GLN A 384 1.20 39.47 5.80
CA GLN A 384 0.75 40.84 5.93
C GLN A 384 0.97 41.34 7.36
N GLY A 385 1.63 42.49 7.54
CA GLY A 385 1.88 43.04 8.86
C GLY A 385 2.58 44.38 8.84
N GLU A 386 2.56 45.10 9.99
CA GLU A 386 3.29 46.33 10.15
C GLU A 386 4.79 46.09 10.22
N ASN A 387 5.19 44.99 10.89
CA ASN A 387 6.57 44.56 10.99
C ASN A 387 6.68 43.06 10.71
N ILE A 388 7.34 42.68 9.62
CA ILE A 388 7.59 41.30 9.24
C ILE A 388 9.06 40.99 9.35
N SER A 389 9.42 39.94 10.09
CA SER A 389 10.80 39.56 10.32
C SER A 389 11.02 38.07 10.12
N PHE A 390 12.17 37.71 9.54
CA PHE A 390 12.58 36.32 9.33
C PHE A 390 13.75 36.01 10.25
N GLY A 391 13.77 34.81 10.81
CA GLY A 391 14.89 34.31 11.59
C GLY A 391 16.15 34.08 10.73
N GLU A 392 17.32 34.09 11.37
CA GLU A 392 18.63 33.97 10.67
C GLU A 392 18.77 32.67 9.87
N ASN A 393 18.09 31.61 10.27
CA ASN A 393 18.14 30.30 9.63
C ASN A 393 16.92 30.02 8.71
N THR A 394 16.17 31.07 8.35
CA THR A 394 14.99 30.89 7.49
C THR A 394 15.43 30.52 6.08
N THR A 395 14.86 29.45 5.57
CA THR A 395 15.05 28.97 4.20
C THR A 395 13.72 28.98 3.45
N VAL A 396 13.77 29.24 2.16
CA VAL A 396 12.57 29.21 1.30
C VAL A 396 12.84 28.26 0.14
N LYS A 397 11.92 27.31 -0.10
CA LYS A 397 12.00 26.38 -1.22
C LYS A 397 10.61 26.05 -1.77
N SER A 398 10.57 25.51 -2.97
CA SER A 398 9.38 24.88 -3.53
C SER A 398 9.26 23.43 -3.04
N ASN A 399 8.05 22.90 -3.01
CA ASN A 399 7.83 21.45 -2.84
C ASN A 399 7.82 20.70 -4.19
N SER A 400 8.34 21.31 -5.26
CA SER A 400 8.44 20.68 -6.58
C SER A 400 9.87 20.74 -7.11
N LEU A 401 10.31 19.66 -7.72
CA LEU A 401 11.57 19.54 -8.45
C LEU A 401 11.68 20.53 -9.63
N LEU A 402 10.55 20.99 -10.16
CA LEU A 402 10.46 21.80 -11.37
C LEU A 402 10.38 23.33 -11.10
N TYR A 403 10.23 23.76 -9.85
CA TYR A 403 10.10 25.16 -9.50
C TYR A 403 11.11 25.58 -8.41
N ASN A 404 11.64 26.77 -8.56
CA ASN A 404 12.32 27.50 -7.49
C ASN A 404 11.29 28.38 -6.77
N ALA A 405 11.46 28.56 -5.48
CA ALA A 405 10.61 29.45 -4.68
C ALA A 405 11.39 30.57 -4.04
N ASN A 406 10.77 31.74 -3.99
CA ASN A 406 11.28 32.95 -3.33
C ASN A 406 10.19 33.65 -2.56
N ILE A 407 10.58 34.51 -1.62
CA ILE A 407 9.71 35.50 -0.98
C ILE A 407 10.32 36.89 -1.18
N LYS A 408 9.45 37.91 -1.37
CA LYS A 408 9.90 39.26 -1.64
C LYS A 408 8.96 40.28 -0.99
N GLU A 409 9.53 41.30 -0.38
CA GLU A 409 8.78 42.45 0.11
C GLU A 409 8.21 43.26 -1.08
N ASN A 410 6.91 43.56 -1.02
CA ASN A 410 6.22 44.37 -2.03
C ASN A 410 6.15 45.85 -1.62
N SER A 411 5.57 46.67 -2.48
CA SER A 411 5.48 48.13 -2.28
C SER A 411 4.65 48.55 -1.05
N SER A 412 3.86 47.69 -0.49
CA SER A 412 3.03 47.89 0.70
C SER A 412 3.73 47.46 2.00
N GLY A 413 4.94 46.91 1.92
CA GLY A 413 5.66 46.34 3.06
C GLY A 413 5.24 44.93 3.44
N ASN A 414 4.30 44.32 2.68
CA ASN A 414 3.93 42.91 2.83
C ASN A 414 4.89 42.01 2.07
N ILE A 415 4.79 40.71 2.32
CA ILE A 415 5.63 39.72 1.64
C ILE A 415 4.81 38.96 0.62
N ASP A 416 5.28 38.94 -0.61
CA ASP A 416 4.78 38.08 -1.68
C ASP A 416 5.60 36.80 -1.77
N GLY A 417 4.94 35.69 -2.14
CA GLY A 417 5.57 34.44 -2.53
C GLY A 417 5.70 34.36 -4.05
N GLU A 418 6.79 33.80 -4.53
CA GLU A 418 7.04 33.61 -5.96
C GLU A 418 7.50 32.19 -6.25
N LEU A 419 6.89 31.57 -7.27
CA LEU A 419 7.37 30.34 -7.88
C LEU A 419 7.89 30.64 -9.27
N VAL A 420 9.10 30.23 -9.60
CA VAL A 420 9.70 30.39 -10.91
C VAL A 420 10.11 29.02 -11.44
N ARG A 421 9.65 28.69 -12.64
CA ARG A 421 10.04 27.47 -13.33
C ARG A 421 11.57 27.44 -13.49
N ASN A 422 12.18 26.34 -13.10
CA ASN A 422 13.60 26.12 -13.32
C ASN A 422 13.82 25.39 -14.68
N ASP A 423 15.08 25.32 -15.10
CA ASP A 423 15.52 24.71 -16.35
C ASP A 423 15.72 23.18 -16.27
N LYS A 424 15.25 22.56 -15.17
CA LYS A 424 15.33 21.11 -14.97
C LYS A 424 14.19 20.39 -15.68
N GLU A 425 14.50 19.18 -16.14
CA GLU A 425 13.55 18.23 -16.72
C GLU A 425 13.36 17.04 -15.78
N LEU A 426 12.30 16.25 -15.98
CA LEU A 426 12.08 15.03 -15.17
C LEU A 426 13.24 14.04 -15.33
N THR A 427 13.88 14.04 -16.49
CA THR A 427 15.06 13.21 -16.82
C THR A 427 16.27 13.47 -15.93
N ASP A 428 16.37 14.66 -15.33
CA ASP A 428 17.46 15.03 -14.41
C ASP A 428 17.33 14.35 -13.03
N PHE A 429 16.16 13.78 -12.73
CA PHE A 429 15.80 13.31 -11.40
C PHE A 429 15.53 11.81 -11.31
N VAL A 430 15.71 11.08 -12.42
CA VAL A 430 15.39 9.65 -12.50
C VAL A 430 16.57 8.84 -13.05
N ASP A 431 16.55 7.54 -12.76
CA ASP A 431 17.53 6.60 -13.29
C ASP A 431 17.34 6.35 -14.78
N GLU A 432 18.36 5.82 -15.44
CA GLU A 432 18.42 5.60 -16.90
C GLU A 432 17.21 4.83 -17.46
N ASN A 433 16.72 3.86 -16.70
CA ASN A 433 15.58 3.02 -17.06
C ASN A 433 14.22 3.72 -17.11
N LEU A 434 14.10 4.92 -16.56
CA LEU A 434 12.89 5.73 -16.57
C LEU A 434 13.02 6.98 -17.45
N LYS A 435 14.20 7.24 -18.00
CA LYS A 435 14.45 8.46 -18.77
C LYS A 435 13.53 8.62 -19.97
N SER A 436 13.29 7.56 -20.73
CA SER A 436 12.40 7.62 -21.91
C SER A 436 10.96 7.98 -21.51
N THR A 437 10.46 7.42 -20.40
CA THR A 437 9.15 7.79 -19.83
C THR A 437 9.17 9.23 -19.32
N ALA A 438 10.20 9.62 -18.56
CA ALA A 438 10.38 10.98 -18.06
C ALA A 438 10.42 12.02 -19.18
N GLU A 439 11.13 11.74 -20.29
CA GLU A 439 11.21 12.59 -21.47
C GLU A 439 9.84 12.85 -22.11
N ILE A 440 9.00 11.81 -22.22
CA ILE A 440 7.65 11.95 -22.74
C ILE A 440 6.82 12.87 -21.86
N PHE A 441 6.81 12.63 -20.53
CA PHE A 441 5.98 13.39 -19.62
C PHE A 441 6.51 14.80 -19.36
N THR A 442 7.81 15.06 -19.43
CA THR A 442 8.41 16.39 -19.29
C THR A 442 7.76 17.42 -20.22
N LYS A 443 7.43 17.02 -21.47
CA LYS A 443 6.81 17.92 -22.48
C LYS A 443 5.50 18.54 -22.00
N TYR A 444 4.74 17.83 -21.17
CA TYR A 444 3.42 18.26 -20.70
C TYR A 444 3.43 19.17 -19.49
N TYR A 445 4.62 19.46 -18.95
CA TYR A 445 4.82 20.53 -17.95
C TYR A 445 5.09 21.90 -18.63
N ASP A 446 4.60 22.06 -19.86
CA ASP A 446 4.53 23.32 -20.64
C ASP A 446 3.07 23.76 -20.76
N GLU A 447 2.77 25.05 -20.55
CA GLU A 447 1.39 25.59 -20.53
C GLU A 447 0.65 25.28 -21.84
N GLY A 448 1.32 25.39 -22.97
CA GLY A 448 0.71 25.20 -24.29
C GLY A 448 0.27 23.75 -24.53
N LEU A 449 1.11 22.80 -24.22
CA LEU A 449 0.81 21.37 -24.40
C LEU A 449 -0.15 20.85 -23.33
N TYR A 450 0.02 21.24 -22.07
CA TYR A 450 -0.87 20.83 -21.00
C TYR A 450 -2.33 21.21 -21.23
N THR A 451 -2.60 22.43 -21.73
CA THR A 451 -3.97 22.90 -21.95
C THR A 451 -4.72 22.09 -23.01
N SER A 452 -4.01 21.50 -23.97
CA SER A 452 -4.58 20.67 -25.05
C SER A 452 -4.97 19.25 -24.65
N LEU A 453 -4.58 18.80 -23.45
CA LEU A 453 -4.81 17.44 -22.96
C LEU A 453 -6.27 17.20 -22.55
N ASP A 454 -6.70 15.95 -22.66
CA ASP A 454 -7.94 15.47 -22.10
C ASP A 454 -7.88 15.40 -20.56
N SER A 455 -9.02 15.16 -19.90
CA SER A 455 -9.12 15.13 -18.45
C SER A 455 -8.33 13.95 -17.84
N ALA A 456 -8.29 12.80 -18.51
CA ALA A 456 -7.56 11.64 -18.00
C ALA A 456 -6.04 11.91 -18.01
N SER A 457 -5.52 12.47 -19.11
CA SER A 457 -4.12 12.87 -19.22
C SER A 457 -3.73 13.93 -18.18
N LYS A 458 -4.59 14.94 -17.99
CA LYS A 458 -4.38 15.96 -16.94
C LYS A 458 -4.32 15.36 -15.56
N ASN A 459 -5.20 14.41 -15.23
CA ASN A 459 -5.20 13.74 -13.95
C ASN A 459 -3.90 12.96 -13.70
N ILE A 460 -3.39 12.27 -14.72
CA ILE A 460 -2.11 11.56 -14.63
C ILE A 460 -0.96 12.54 -14.39
N ILE A 461 -0.84 13.59 -15.20
CA ILE A 461 0.26 14.57 -15.09
C ILE A 461 0.22 15.29 -13.74
N ASN A 462 -0.96 15.71 -13.30
CA ASN A 462 -1.15 16.34 -12.00
C ASN A 462 -0.93 15.37 -10.82
N GLY A 463 -1.09 14.08 -11.04
CA GLY A 463 -0.88 13.03 -10.06
C GLY A 463 0.58 12.62 -9.87
N ILE A 464 1.47 12.95 -10.83
CA ILE A 464 2.91 12.68 -10.68
C ILE A 464 3.46 13.52 -9.54
N ASN A 465 4.04 12.86 -8.55
CA ASN A 465 4.62 13.50 -7.38
C ASN A 465 6.00 14.08 -7.72
N LEU A 466 6.09 15.39 -7.67
CA LEU A 466 7.30 16.15 -7.99
C LEU A 466 8.08 16.63 -6.74
N GLU A 467 7.73 16.16 -5.54
CA GLU A 467 8.38 16.63 -4.31
C GLU A 467 9.82 16.12 -4.17
N ASN A 468 10.11 14.93 -4.68
CA ASN A 468 11.46 14.37 -4.67
C ASN A 468 11.64 13.28 -5.73
N SER A 469 12.89 12.95 -6.06
CA SER A 469 13.25 11.97 -7.08
C SER A 469 12.69 10.56 -6.82
N SER A 470 12.60 10.12 -5.57
CA SER A 470 12.07 8.78 -5.25
C SER A 470 10.58 8.68 -5.52
N ALA A 471 9.81 9.70 -5.16
CA ALA A 471 8.37 9.76 -5.43
C ALA A 471 8.10 9.86 -6.93
N LEU A 472 8.85 10.71 -7.63
CA LEU A 472 8.80 10.82 -9.09
C LEU A 472 9.07 9.47 -9.78
N SER A 473 10.16 8.79 -9.38
CA SER A 473 10.51 7.49 -9.96
C SER A 473 9.40 6.45 -9.76
N LYS A 474 8.81 6.40 -8.58
CA LYS A 474 7.70 5.49 -8.29
C LYS A 474 6.49 5.73 -9.20
N ASP A 475 6.11 6.99 -9.41
CA ASP A 475 4.96 7.31 -10.26
C ASP A 475 5.25 7.05 -11.74
N LEU A 476 6.48 7.30 -12.21
CA LEU A 476 6.89 6.95 -13.57
C LEU A 476 7.01 5.43 -13.77
N GLU A 477 7.42 4.66 -12.75
CA GLU A 477 7.38 3.20 -12.80
C GLU A 477 5.96 2.67 -12.97
N ARG A 478 4.97 3.28 -12.30
CA ARG A 478 3.56 2.96 -12.49
C ARG A 478 3.10 3.17 -13.93
N LEU A 479 3.62 4.19 -14.62
CA LEU A 479 3.32 4.52 -16.01
C LEU A 479 4.14 3.70 -17.02
N THR A 480 5.10 2.89 -16.57
CA THR A 480 6.00 2.09 -17.40
C THR A 480 5.65 0.60 -17.27
N PRO A 481 5.17 -0.08 -18.34
CA PRO A 481 4.64 -1.45 -18.26
C PRO A 481 5.75 -2.52 -18.25
N ARG A 482 6.69 -2.45 -17.27
CA ARG A 482 7.96 -3.19 -17.26
C ARG A 482 7.84 -4.70 -17.10
N ILE A 483 6.81 -5.22 -16.39
CA ILE A 483 6.67 -6.67 -16.23
C ILE A 483 6.52 -7.40 -17.54
N TYR A 484 5.99 -6.73 -18.59
CA TYR A 484 5.75 -7.33 -19.90
C TYR A 484 7.02 -7.55 -20.72
N GLU A 485 8.17 -7.02 -20.30
CA GLU A 485 9.47 -7.41 -20.83
C GLU A 485 9.72 -8.93 -20.67
N ASN A 486 9.13 -9.53 -19.64
CA ASN A 486 9.31 -10.94 -19.30
C ASN A 486 8.42 -11.91 -20.11
N ILE A 487 7.34 -11.45 -20.74
CA ILE A 487 6.36 -12.30 -21.43
C ILE A 487 7.04 -13.30 -22.37
N GLN A 488 8.01 -12.84 -23.13
CA GLN A 488 8.75 -13.68 -24.07
C GLN A 488 9.42 -14.85 -23.37
N ARG A 489 10.12 -14.58 -22.27
CA ARG A 489 10.81 -15.60 -21.49
C ARG A 489 9.83 -16.55 -20.82
N GLU A 490 8.75 -16.01 -20.25
CA GLU A 490 7.71 -16.78 -19.55
C GLU A 490 7.07 -17.82 -20.49
N VAL A 491 6.66 -17.43 -21.70
CA VAL A 491 6.03 -18.37 -22.65
C VAL A 491 7.01 -19.43 -23.17
N LEU A 492 8.30 -19.09 -23.36
CA LEU A 492 9.34 -20.02 -23.78
C LEU A 492 9.71 -21.00 -22.64
N ASP A 493 9.79 -20.54 -21.40
CA ASP A 493 10.12 -21.40 -20.24
C ASP A 493 8.96 -22.37 -19.95
N ILE A 494 7.69 -21.92 -19.99
CA ILE A 494 6.53 -22.80 -19.86
C ILE A 494 6.48 -23.83 -20.99
N SER A 495 6.75 -23.43 -22.21
CA SER A 495 6.84 -24.35 -23.36
C SER A 495 7.92 -25.40 -23.17
N SER A 496 9.11 -25.00 -22.72
CA SER A 496 10.23 -25.88 -22.45
C SER A 496 9.89 -26.91 -21.37
N LEU A 497 9.20 -26.49 -20.30
CA LEU A 497 8.73 -27.36 -19.23
C LEU A 497 7.82 -28.49 -19.77
N PHE A 498 6.85 -28.14 -20.61
CA PHE A 498 5.98 -29.14 -21.24
C PHE A 498 6.74 -30.07 -22.19
N LYS A 499 7.67 -29.52 -23.02
CA LYS A 499 8.51 -30.31 -23.91
C LYS A 499 9.31 -31.35 -23.12
N GLU A 500 10.00 -30.93 -22.07
CA GLU A 500 10.83 -31.84 -21.24
C GLU A 500 9.98 -32.94 -20.59
N ASN A 501 8.76 -32.64 -20.15
CA ASN A 501 7.87 -33.62 -19.57
C ASN A 501 7.28 -34.58 -20.63
N ARG A 502 7.05 -34.12 -21.87
CA ARG A 502 6.71 -35.01 -23.00
C ARG A 502 7.87 -35.96 -23.29
N GLU A 503 9.09 -35.46 -23.41
CA GLU A 503 10.29 -36.31 -23.63
C GLU A 503 10.47 -37.37 -22.54
N LYS A 504 10.27 -37.00 -21.25
CA LYS A 504 10.31 -37.94 -20.12
C LYS A 504 9.22 -39.00 -20.20
N SER A 505 8.00 -38.60 -20.55
CA SER A 505 6.86 -39.53 -20.70
C SER A 505 7.09 -40.54 -21.80
N ILE A 506 7.48 -40.11 -23.00
CA ILE A 506 7.65 -41.01 -24.16
C ILE A 506 8.81 -41.97 -24.01
N LYS A 507 9.86 -41.62 -23.25
CA LYS A 507 10.97 -42.54 -22.93
C LYS A 507 10.52 -43.78 -22.12
N ASN A 508 9.45 -43.65 -21.35
CA ASN A 508 8.87 -44.64 -20.45
C ASN A 508 7.66 -45.37 -21.02
N MET A 509 7.20 -45.05 -22.26
CA MET A 509 6.02 -45.60 -22.88
C MET A 509 6.33 -46.73 -23.90
N GLY A 510 5.48 -47.76 -23.89
CA GLY A 510 5.43 -48.77 -24.93
C GLY A 510 4.39 -48.45 -26.01
N ALA A 511 4.20 -49.38 -26.97
CA ALA A 511 3.41 -49.15 -28.18
C ALA A 511 1.91 -48.96 -27.98
N GLU A 512 1.35 -49.29 -26.81
CA GLU A 512 -0.08 -49.18 -26.50
C GLU A 512 -0.37 -48.39 -25.23
N ASP A 513 0.65 -47.80 -24.65
CA ASP A 513 0.56 -47.16 -23.33
C ASP A 513 -0.17 -45.80 -23.38
N CYS A 514 -0.86 -45.53 -22.28
CA CYS A 514 -1.40 -44.22 -21.96
C CYS A 514 -0.83 -43.75 -20.60
N TYR A 515 -0.36 -42.53 -20.55
CA TYR A 515 0.23 -41.91 -19.34
C TYR A 515 -0.51 -40.66 -18.97
N ILE A 516 -0.64 -40.43 -17.65
CA ILE A 516 -0.95 -39.13 -17.09
C ILE A 516 0.22 -38.72 -16.15
N SER A 517 0.73 -37.54 -16.34
CA SER A 517 1.78 -36.97 -15.51
C SER A 517 1.29 -35.72 -14.82
N LEU A 518 1.55 -35.58 -13.53
CA LEU A 518 1.46 -34.32 -12.80
C LEU A 518 2.82 -33.63 -12.88
N ILE A 519 2.80 -32.35 -13.09
CA ILE A 519 3.98 -31.49 -13.27
C ILE A 519 3.92 -30.38 -12.25
N GLU A 520 5.03 -30.15 -11.56
CA GLU A 520 5.23 -28.96 -10.74
C GLU A 520 6.65 -28.46 -10.95
N SER A 521 6.79 -27.17 -11.23
CA SER A 521 8.08 -26.55 -11.46
C SER A 521 8.09 -25.14 -10.90
N GLY A 522 9.10 -24.83 -10.10
CA GLY A 522 9.35 -23.49 -9.60
C GLY A 522 10.67 -22.98 -10.13
N TRP A 523 10.71 -21.76 -10.62
CA TRP A 523 11.96 -21.10 -11.00
C TRP A 523 12.00 -19.64 -10.58
N LYS A 524 13.21 -19.15 -10.36
CA LYS A 524 13.51 -17.78 -9.98
C LYS A 524 14.49 -17.18 -10.97
N VAL A 525 14.11 -16.05 -11.53
CA VAL A 525 14.93 -15.23 -12.43
C VAL A 525 15.34 -13.97 -11.69
N ASP A 526 16.65 -13.72 -11.63
CA ASP A 526 17.18 -12.55 -10.93
C ASP A 526 16.89 -11.25 -11.72
N SER A 527 16.65 -10.15 -11.01
CA SER A 527 16.62 -8.80 -11.61
C SER A 527 18.01 -8.40 -12.08
N LYS A 528 18.10 -7.71 -13.21
CA LYS A 528 19.37 -7.16 -13.68
C LYS A 528 19.14 -5.95 -14.57
N ASN A 529 19.95 -4.91 -14.35
CA ASN A 529 19.79 -3.62 -14.99
C ASN A 529 18.36 -3.09 -14.79
N SER A 530 17.67 -2.77 -15.88
CA SER A 530 16.28 -2.32 -15.86
C SER A 530 15.25 -3.44 -15.83
N ASN A 531 15.63 -4.70 -16.08
CA ASN A 531 14.68 -5.79 -16.17
C ASN A 531 14.23 -6.30 -14.79
N VAL A 532 12.93 -6.45 -14.62
CA VAL A 532 12.31 -6.94 -13.38
C VAL A 532 12.50 -8.45 -13.25
N GLY A 533 13.03 -8.91 -12.10
CA GLY A 533 13.12 -10.33 -11.77
C GLY A 533 11.78 -10.90 -11.34
N TYR A 534 11.67 -12.24 -11.31
CA TYR A 534 10.45 -12.89 -10.87
C TYR A 534 10.68 -14.29 -10.29
N GLU A 535 9.72 -14.74 -9.48
CA GLU A 535 9.57 -16.13 -9.07
C GLU A 535 8.30 -16.69 -9.73
N ASN A 536 8.40 -17.88 -10.33
CA ASN A 536 7.27 -18.55 -10.97
C ASN A 536 7.07 -19.93 -10.32
N LEU A 537 5.81 -20.29 -10.09
CA LEU A 537 5.40 -21.63 -9.74
C LEU A 537 4.37 -22.11 -10.79
N THR A 538 4.74 -23.12 -11.56
CA THR A 538 3.85 -23.77 -12.53
C THR A 538 3.44 -25.13 -12.04
N SER A 539 2.12 -25.36 -11.96
CA SER A 539 1.50 -26.65 -11.66
C SER A 539 0.61 -27.09 -12.81
N GLY A 540 0.62 -28.37 -13.15
CA GLY A 540 -0.15 -28.83 -14.28
C GLY A 540 -0.21 -30.35 -14.44
N PHE A 541 -0.79 -30.78 -15.55
CA PHE A 541 -0.80 -32.17 -15.95
C PHE A 541 -0.53 -32.32 -17.44
N LEU A 542 -0.04 -33.50 -17.81
CA LEU A 542 0.21 -33.93 -19.18
C LEU A 542 -0.33 -35.35 -19.37
N GLY A 543 -1.27 -35.50 -20.28
CA GLY A 543 -1.70 -36.83 -20.79
C GLY A 543 -0.96 -37.15 -22.06
N SER A 544 -0.39 -38.37 -22.18
CA SER A 544 0.30 -38.85 -23.37
C SER A 544 -0.23 -40.24 -23.77
N LYS A 545 -0.43 -40.46 -25.06
CA LYS A 545 -0.91 -41.74 -25.60
C LYS A 545 -0.11 -42.15 -26.84
N ALA A 546 0.30 -43.41 -26.89
CA ALA A 546 0.85 -43.98 -28.10
C ALA A 546 -0.24 -44.12 -29.17
N ILE A 547 0.00 -43.56 -30.37
CA ILE A 547 -0.94 -43.57 -31.51
C ILE A 547 -0.41 -44.37 -32.69
N GLY A 548 0.78 -44.92 -32.60
CA GLY A 548 1.44 -45.73 -33.61
C GLY A 548 2.83 -46.15 -33.14
N GLN A 549 3.56 -46.83 -34.01
CA GLN A 549 4.92 -47.24 -33.68
C GLN A 549 5.79 -46.00 -33.41
N ASP A 550 6.26 -45.89 -32.15
CA ASP A 550 7.15 -44.81 -31.69
C ASP A 550 6.56 -43.39 -31.93
N THR A 551 5.27 -43.25 -32.02
CA THR A 551 4.57 -41.98 -32.22
C THR A 551 3.55 -41.74 -31.10
N TYR A 552 3.59 -40.55 -30.49
CA TYR A 552 2.85 -40.21 -29.29
C TYR A 552 2.11 -38.91 -29.44
N LEU A 553 0.85 -38.90 -28.99
CA LEU A 553 0.01 -37.68 -28.89
C LEU A 553 -0.05 -37.28 -27.44
N SER A 554 0.16 -35.98 -27.17
CA SER A 554 0.14 -35.42 -25.82
C SER A 554 -0.79 -34.21 -25.74
N PHE A 555 -1.51 -34.11 -24.62
CA PHE A 555 -2.32 -32.94 -24.24
C PHE A 555 -1.91 -32.50 -22.84
N GLY A 556 -1.67 -31.22 -22.64
CA GLY A 556 -1.25 -30.66 -21.36
C GLY A 556 -2.02 -29.40 -20.98
N TYR A 557 -2.19 -29.21 -19.68
CA TYR A 557 -2.65 -27.96 -19.08
C TYR A 557 -1.70 -27.59 -17.95
N GLY A 558 -1.37 -26.29 -17.86
CA GLY A 558 -0.56 -25.68 -16.80
C GLY A 558 -1.16 -24.39 -16.29
N TYR A 559 -0.96 -24.16 -15.01
CA TYR A 559 -1.24 -22.91 -14.34
C TYR A 559 0.06 -22.39 -13.73
N SER A 560 0.47 -21.20 -14.13
CA SER A 560 1.65 -20.51 -13.64
C SER A 560 1.22 -19.30 -12.79
N ASP A 561 1.82 -19.20 -11.60
CA ASP A 561 1.65 -18.08 -10.66
C ASP A 561 3.02 -17.40 -10.55
N ILE A 562 3.08 -16.13 -10.93
CA ILE A 562 4.32 -15.37 -11.09
C ILE A 562 4.28 -14.14 -10.20
N ASP A 563 5.23 -14.05 -9.29
CA ASP A 563 5.45 -12.90 -8.42
C ASP A 563 6.70 -12.13 -8.91
N TYR A 564 6.56 -10.87 -9.27
CA TYR A 564 7.66 -10.02 -9.70
C TYR A 564 8.32 -9.32 -8.50
N THR A 565 9.58 -8.93 -8.65
CA THR A 565 10.38 -8.29 -7.59
C THR A 565 9.92 -6.86 -7.24
N ASN A 566 9.02 -6.29 -8.01
CA ASN A 566 8.38 -4.99 -7.78
C ASN A 566 6.95 -5.10 -7.23
N ASP A 567 6.59 -6.24 -6.60
CA ASP A 567 5.29 -6.54 -6.02
C ASP A 567 4.12 -6.66 -7.03
N ASP A 568 4.38 -6.66 -8.33
CA ASP A 568 3.41 -6.98 -9.37
C ASP A 568 3.24 -8.50 -9.50
N SER A 569 2.17 -8.98 -10.16
CA SER A 569 1.92 -10.41 -10.34
C SER A 569 1.33 -10.77 -11.71
N SER A 570 1.53 -12.02 -12.12
CA SER A 570 0.95 -12.59 -13.35
C SER A 570 0.45 -14.01 -13.11
N LYS A 571 -0.67 -14.35 -13.74
CA LYS A 571 -1.24 -15.70 -13.77
C LYS A 571 -1.43 -16.13 -15.20
N ILE A 572 -0.85 -17.30 -15.57
CA ILE A 572 -0.91 -17.81 -16.93
C ILE A 572 -1.57 -19.19 -16.94
N HIS A 573 -2.64 -19.33 -17.72
CA HIS A 573 -3.25 -20.61 -18.01
C HIS A 573 -2.78 -21.08 -19.38
N SER A 574 -2.10 -22.22 -19.45
CA SER A 574 -1.48 -22.75 -20.65
C SER A 574 -2.14 -24.06 -21.07
N LEU A 575 -2.50 -24.17 -22.35
CA LEU A 575 -2.95 -25.40 -22.98
C LEU A 575 -1.95 -25.81 -24.06
N GLN A 576 -1.60 -27.08 -24.12
CA GLN A 576 -0.71 -27.61 -25.14
C GLN A 576 -1.25 -28.88 -25.76
N LEU A 577 -1.10 -29.00 -27.09
CA LEU A 577 -1.32 -30.23 -27.84
C LEU A 577 -0.06 -30.53 -28.64
N GLY A 578 0.51 -31.73 -28.48
CA GLY A 578 1.78 -32.09 -29.10
C GLY A 578 1.78 -33.50 -29.71
N VAL A 579 2.62 -33.66 -30.71
CA VAL A 579 2.93 -34.96 -31.31
C VAL A 579 4.45 -35.14 -31.27
N ASP A 580 4.87 -36.28 -30.75
CA ASP A 580 6.27 -36.63 -30.61
C ASP A 580 6.56 -37.99 -31.29
N LYS A 581 7.76 -38.14 -31.83
CA LYS A 581 8.26 -39.38 -32.43
C LYS A 581 9.63 -39.73 -31.86
N LEU A 582 9.78 -40.98 -31.42
CA LEU A 582 11.00 -41.51 -30.88
C LEU A 582 11.54 -42.61 -31.83
N ILE A 583 12.70 -42.38 -32.42
CA ILE A 583 13.34 -43.32 -33.33
C ILE A 583 14.57 -43.88 -32.65
N LYS A 584 14.57 -45.18 -32.37
CA LYS A 584 15.70 -45.89 -31.76
C LYS A 584 16.33 -46.85 -32.79
N ASN A 585 17.62 -46.71 -32.99
CA ASN A 585 18.42 -47.71 -33.68
C ASN A 585 19.60 -48.16 -32.80
N SER A 586 20.47 -49.05 -33.29
CA SER A 586 21.61 -49.57 -32.52
C SER A 586 22.59 -48.48 -32.09
N ASP A 587 22.65 -47.38 -32.79
CA ASP A 587 23.69 -46.35 -32.61
C ASP A 587 23.20 -45.05 -31.99
N PHE A 588 21.96 -44.64 -32.30
CA PHE A 588 21.44 -43.36 -31.90
C PHE A 588 19.96 -43.43 -31.50
N THR A 589 19.58 -42.53 -30.61
CA THR A 589 18.17 -42.18 -30.33
C THR A 589 17.89 -40.80 -30.91
N ILE A 590 16.87 -40.70 -31.73
CA ILE A 590 16.38 -39.45 -32.29
C ILE A 590 14.99 -39.18 -31.74
N SER A 591 14.79 -38.02 -31.12
CA SER A 591 13.49 -37.52 -30.68
C SER A 591 13.09 -36.30 -31.51
N LEU A 592 11.91 -36.33 -32.06
CA LEU A 592 11.31 -35.22 -32.83
C LEU A 592 9.97 -34.87 -32.21
N GLY A 593 9.65 -33.60 -32.10
CA GLY A 593 8.32 -33.19 -31.61
C GLY A 593 7.88 -31.86 -32.18
N ILE A 594 6.56 -31.72 -32.24
CA ILE A 594 5.87 -30.48 -32.57
C ILE A 594 4.69 -30.29 -31.63
N SER A 595 4.42 -29.07 -31.20
CA SER A 595 3.25 -28.75 -30.39
C SER A 595 2.69 -27.37 -30.69
N GLY A 596 1.37 -27.24 -30.56
CA GLY A 596 0.65 -25.97 -30.51
C GLY A 596 0.34 -25.59 -29.08
N ASN A 597 0.44 -24.31 -28.76
CA ASN A 597 0.23 -23.76 -27.42
C ASN A 597 -0.74 -22.59 -27.47
N TYR A 598 -1.58 -22.50 -26.44
CA TYR A 598 -2.44 -21.37 -26.16
C TYR A 598 -2.23 -20.95 -24.72
N ASN A 599 -1.97 -19.67 -24.47
CA ASN A 599 -1.85 -19.14 -23.12
C ASN A 599 -2.83 -17.98 -22.93
N TYR A 600 -3.51 -17.98 -21.79
CA TYR A 600 -4.31 -16.87 -21.30
C TYR A 600 -3.59 -16.20 -20.12
N HIS A 601 -3.27 -14.92 -20.28
CA HIS A 601 -2.54 -14.12 -19.31
C HIS A 601 -3.50 -13.22 -18.54
N LYS A 602 -3.30 -13.15 -17.20
CA LYS A 602 -3.93 -12.18 -16.31
C LYS A 602 -2.83 -11.54 -15.47
N ASN A 603 -2.68 -10.23 -15.57
CA ASN A 603 -1.65 -9.48 -14.85
C ASN A 603 -2.27 -8.45 -13.94
N GLU A 604 -1.62 -8.23 -12.80
CA GLU A 604 -2.01 -7.30 -11.76
C GLU A 604 -0.77 -6.47 -11.38
N ARG A 605 -0.87 -5.13 -11.50
CA ARG A 605 0.19 -4.17 -11.19
C ARG A 605 -0.28 -3.12 -10.18
N ASP A 606 0.67 -2.46 -9.52
CA ASP A 606 0.43 -1.37 -8.58
C ASP A 606 -0.63 -1.75 -7.51
N ASN A 607 -0.36 -2.84 -6.75
CA ASN A 607 -1.27 -3.39 -5.75
C ASN A 607 -2.68 -3.67 -6.29
N ASP A 608 -2.76 -4.35 -7.44
CA ASP A 608 -3.99 -4.78 -8.12
C ASP A 608 -4.86 -3.63 -8.67
N THR A 609 -4.34 -2.40 -8.71
CA THR A 609 -5.07 -1.25 -9.28
C THR A 609 -5.05 -1.24 -10.80
N ILE A 610 -3.99 -1.77 -11.44
CA ILE A 610 -3.83 -1.85 -12.88
C ILE A 610 -3.92 -3.32 -13.30
N ASN A 611 -4.86 -3.63 -14.19
CA ASN A 611 -5.13 -5.00 -14.61
C ASN A 611 -5.07 -5.11 -16.12
N SER A 612 -4.49 -6.21 -16.64
CA SER A 612 -4.55 -6.58 -18.05
C SER A 612 -4.88 -8.04 -18.26
N LYS A 613 -5.45 -8.34 -19.41
CA LYS A 613 -5.76 -9.71 -19.86
C LYS A 613 -5.52 -9.80 -21.35
N PHE A 614 -4.80 -10.83 -21.80
CA PHE A 614 -4.55 -11.07 -23.21
C PHE A 614 -4.22 -12.52 -23.49
N ASN A 615 -4.09 -12.88 -24.76
CA ASN A 615 -3.78 -14.24 -25.18
C ASN A 615 -2.44 -14.28 -25.90
N SER A 616 -1.79 -15.45 -25.85
CA SER A 616 -0.67 -15.76 -26.72
C SER A 616 -0.82 -17.17 -27.33
N TYR A 617 -0.37 -17.30 -28.56
CA TYR A 617 -0.44 -18.54 -29.34
C TYR A 617 0.95 -18.91 -29.82
N GLY A 618 1.32 -20.17 -29.70
CA GLY A 618 2.65 -20.63 -30.09
C GLY A 618 2.64 -21.96 -30.86
N ILE A 619 3.67 -22.13 -31.67
CA ILE A 619 4.05 -23.39 -32.27
C ILE A 619 5.49 -23.64 -31.87
N ASN A 620 5.76 -24.81 -31.31
CA ASN A 620 7.06 -25.25 -30.88
C ASN A 620 7.44 -26.54 -31.57
N SER A 621 8.66 -26.66 -32.01
CA SER A 621 9.19 -27.90 -32.55
C SER A 621 10.61 -28.13 -32.04
N TYR A 622 10.98 -29.39 -31.90
CA TYR A 622 12.32 -29.75 -31.52
C TYR A 622 12.82 -31.00 -32.24
N GLY A 623 14.13 -31.08 -32.38
CA GLY A 623 14.84 -32.27 -32.83
C GLY A 623 16.05 -32.50 -31.93
N LYS A 624 16.19 -33.73 -31.39
CA LYS A 624 17.26 -34.15 -30.51
C LYS A 624 17.88 -35.47 -31.00
N ILE A 625 19.17 -35.52 -31.04
CA ILE A 625 19.96 -36.74 -31.29
C ILE A 625 20.86 -37.05 -30.10
N SER A 626 20.89 -38.28 -29.65
CA SER A 626 21.71 -38.72 -28.54
C SER A 626 22.25 -40.12 -28.74
N LYS A 627 23.37 -40.44 -28.10
CA LYS A 627 23.96 -41.79 -28.03
C LYS A 627 24.40 -42.09 -26.62
N THR A 628 23.93 -43.20 -26.07
CA THR A 628 24.33 -43.64 -24.74
C THR A 628 25.53 -44.59 -24.85
N PHE A 629 26.54 -44.33 -24.02
CA PHE A 629 27.67 -45.19 -23.80
C PHE A 629 27.54 -45.79 -22.41
N ASP A 630 27.25 -47.10 -22.39
CA ASP A 630 27.04 -47.85 -21.15
C ASP A 630 28.33 -48.01 -20.36
N GLY A 631 28.26 -47.87 -19.02
CA GLY A 631 29.38 -47.99 -18.12
C GLY A 631 28.99 -48.11 -16.65
N ILE A 632 29.93 -47.88 -15.73
CA ILE A 632 29.62 -47.76 -14.30
C ILE A 632 28.71 -46.53 -14.05
N VAL A 633 28.87 -45.54 -14.88
CA VAL A 633 28.02 -44.36 -15.10
C VAL A 633 27.82 -44.31 -16.59
N ASP A 634 26.57 -44.28 -17.02
CA ASP A 634 26.21 -44.12 -18.42
C ASP A 634 26.41 -42.67 -18.85
N VAL A 635 27.04 -42.50 -20.02
CA VAL A 635 27.36 -41.18 -20.58
C VAL A 635 26.57 -41.00 -21.87
N THR A 636 25.68 -39.96 -21.91
CA THR A 636 24.82 -39.67 -23.06
C THR A 636 25.06 -38.27 -23.58
N PRO A 637 26.04 -38.07 -24.49
CA PRO A 637 26.13 -36.83 -25.25
C PRO A 637 24.89 -36.63 -26.12
N PHE A 638 24.47 -35.38 -26.30
CA PHE A 638 23.33 -35.02 -27.16
C PHE A 638 23.55 -33.69 -27.87
N GLY A 639 22.86 -33.56 -29.01
CA GLY A 639 22.61 -32.32 -29.70
C GLY A 639 21.12 -32.11 -29.89
N GLU A 640 20.66 -30.90 -29.70
CA GLU A 640 19.25 -30.55 -29.78
C GLU A 640 19.09 -29.19 -30.48
N ILE A 641 18.02 -29.03 -31.23
CA ILE A 641 17.58 -27.74 -31.74
C ILE A 641 16.11 -27.53 -31.38
N ASN A 642 15.80 -26.36 -30.81
CA ASN A 642 14.43 -25.93 -30.53
C ASN A 642 14.09 -24.78 -31.46
N LEU A 643 12.87 -24.81 -32.01
CA LEU A 643 12.31 -23.78 -32.88
C LEU A 643 10.95 -23.39 -32.29
N ASP A 644 10.84 -22.16 -31.83
CA ASP A 644 9.64 -21.65 -31.17
C ASP A 644 9.16 -20.40 -31.89
N TYR A 645 7.87 -20.32 -32.13
CA TYR A 645 7.20 -19.11 -32.60
C TYR A 645 6.00 -18.82 -31.73
N TYR A 646 5.92 -17.61 -31.21
CA TYR A 646 4.78 -17.11 -30.44
C TYR A 646 4.27 -15.80 -31.01
N ASN A 647 2.96 -15.65 -31.00
CA ASN A 647 2.24 -14.42 -31.23
C ASN A 647 1.56 -14.01 -29.91
N VAL A 648 1.91 -12.89 -29.35
CA VAL A 648 1.25 -12.26 -28.20
C VAL A 648 0.37 -11.15 -28.73
N GLU A 649 -0.92 -11.18 -28.42
CA GLU A 649 -1.87 -10.14 -28.83
C GLU A 649 -1.52 -8.78 -28.19
N SER A 650 -1.87 -7.67 -28.84
CA SER A 650 -1.85 -6.35 -28.21
C SER A 650 -2.94 -6.27 -27.14
N PHE A 651 -2.69 -5.48 -26.11
CA PHE A 651 -3.64 -5.30 -25.03
C PHE A 651 -3.50 -3.94 -24.37
N ASP A 652 -4.54 -3.53 -23.67
CA ASP A 652 -4.62 -2.25 -22.99
C ASP A 652 -4.51 -2.42 -21.47
N GLU A 653 -3.80 -1.50 -20.83
CA GLU A 653 -3.88 -1.19 -19.41
C GLU A 653 -4.63 0.13 -19.22
N ASN A 654 -5.47 0.21 -18.21
CA ASN A 654 -6.22 1.42 -17.89
C ASN A 654 -5.84 1.93 -16.51
N ILE A 655 -5.35 3.17 -16.45
CA ILE A 655 -4.99 3.89 -15.24
C ILE A 655 -5.90 5.12 -15.14
N ASP A 656 -7.01 5.02 -14.40
CA ASP A 656 -7.97 6.14 -14.23
C ASP A 656 -8.44 6.77 -15.57
N ASN A 657 -8.76 5.93 -16.56
CA ASN A 657 -9.10 6.27 -17.95
C ASN A 657 -7.93 6.75 -18.84
N PHE A 658 -6.71 6.70 -18.34
CA PHE A 658 -5.50 6.85 -19.15
C PHE A 658 -5.07 5.46 -19.62
N VAL A 659 -4.91 5.29 -20.92
CA VAL A 659 -4.72 3.98 -21.56
C VAL A 659 -3.30 3.82 -22.08
N ILE A 660 -2.65 2.73 -21.64
CA ILE A 660 -1.36 2.27 -22.16
C ILE A 660 -1.64 1.03 -23.02
N GLU A 661 -1.41 1.11 -24.30
CA GLU A 661 -1.47 -0.05 -25.21
C GLU A 661 -0.10 -0.69 -25.34
N VAL A 662 0.03 -1.94 -24.91
CA VAL A 662 1.21 -2.76 -25.20
C VAL A 662 1.01 -3.37 -26.60
N GLU A 663 1.97 -3.11 -27.48
CA GLU A 663 1.86 -3.53 -28.88
C GLU A 663 2.03 -5.05 -29.02
N LYS A 664 1.44 -5.58 -30.10
CA LYS A 664 1.53 -6.98 -30.48
C LYS A 664 2.98 -7.43 -30.62
N GLN A 665 3.32 -8.60 -30.08
CA GLN A 665 4.67 -9.14 -30.18
C GLN A 665 4.69 -10.44 -30.99
N ASN A 666 5.69 -10.58 -31.86
CA ASN A 666 6.02 -11.82 -32.54
C ASN A 666 7.38 -12.28 -32.04
N ILE A 667 7.42 -13.43 -31.40
CA ILE A 667 8.61 -14.01 -30.80
C ILE A 667 9.06 -15.17 -31.66
N PHE A 668 10.28 -15.11 -32.15
CA PHE A 668 10.88 -16.20 -32.90
C PHE A 668 12.18 -16.61 -32.24
N SER A 669 12.26 -17.87 -31.76
CA SER A 669 13.42 -18.44 -31.08
C SER A 669 13.96 -19.62 -31.88
N VAL A 670 15.25 -19.64 -32.08
CA VAL A 670 16.00 -20.75 -32.67
C VAL A 670 17.15 -21.05 -31.72
N LYS A 671 17.04 -22.13 -30.93
CA LYS A 671 17.97 -22.42 -29.85
C LYS A 671 18.65 -23.78 -30.04
N PRO A 672 19.80 -23.85 -30.73
CA PRO A 672 20.67 -25.03 -30.68
C PRO A 672 21.22 -25.22 -29.26
N LYS A 673 21.27 -26.50 -28.83
CA LYS A 673 21.76 -26.93 -27.51
C LYS A 673 22.63 -28.15 -27.68
N VAL A 674 23.78 -28.14 -27.06
CA VAL A 674 24.67 -29.31 -26.98
C VAL A 674 24.95 -29.62 -25.53
N GLY A 675 25.02 -30.90 -25.17
CA GLY A 675 25.20 -31.27 -23.78
C GLY A 675 25.57 -32.73 -23.59
N MET A 676 25.72 -33.07 -22.33
CA MET A 676 26.03 -34.42 -21.87
C MET A 676 25.22 -34.71 -20.60
N GLU A 677 24.58 -35.86 -20.57
CA GLU A 677 23.90 -36.41 -19.40
C GLU A 677 24.73 -37.58 -18.86
N LEU A 678 24.94 -37.60 -17.56
CA LEU A 678 25.56 -38.67 -16.80
C LEU A 678 24.49 -39.32 -15.95
N GLU A 679 24.32 -40.64 -16.10
CA GLU A 679 23.29 -41.39 -15.39
C GLU A 679 23.90 -42.60 -14.68
N LYS A 680 23.46 -42.80 -13.43
CA LYS A 680 23.81 -43.98 -12.65
C LYS A 680 22.58 -44.68 -12.14
N LYS A 681 22.36 -45.89 -12.61
CA LYS A 681 21.25 -46.73 -12.19
C LYS A 681 21.57 -47.49 -10.90
N ILE A 682 20.66 -47.36 -9.91
CA ILE A 682 20.72 -48.08 -8.63
C ILE A 682 19.35 -48.74 -8.42
N LYS A 683 19.18 -49.99 -8.83
CA LYS A 683 17.87 -50.69 -8.90
C LYS A 683 16.91 -49.93 -9.80
N ASP A 684 15.76 -49.49 -9.23
CA ASP A 684 14.70 -48.77 -9.93
C ASP A 684 14.88 -47.25 -9.87
N VAL A 685 15.99 -46.78 -9.31
CA VAL A 685 16.32 -45.36 -9.16
C VAL A 685 17.48 -45.00 -10.03
N ASN A 686 17.38 -43.96 -10.83
CA ASN A 686 18.44 -43.37 -11.62
C ASN A 686 18.83 -42.01 -11.05
N LEU A 687 20.11 -41.86 -10.69
CA LEU A 687 20.67 -40.54 -10.38
C LEU A 687 21.25 -39.99 -11.66
N TYR A 688 20.92 -38.75 -12.00
CA TYR A 688 21.48 -38.14 -13.20
C TYR A 688 21.99 -36.74 -12.94
N SER A 689 22.94 -36.31 -13.77
CA SER A 689 23.38 -34.92 -13.88
C SER A 689 23.52 -34.54 -15.35
N GLN A 690 23.21 -33.31 -15.67
CA GLN A 690 23.32 -32.78 -17.03
C GLN A 690 24.09 -31.49 -17.02
N ILE A 691 24.99 -31.35 -18.02
CA ILE A 691 25.61 -30.08 -18.40
C ILE A 691 25.27 -29.81 -19.86
N ALA A 692 24.78 -28.62 -20.14
CA ALA A 692 24.43 -28.25 -21.52
C ALA A 692 24.73 -26.78 -21.78
N TYR A 693 25.14 -26.48 -22.99
CA TYR A 693 25.26 -25.10 -23.48
C TYR A 693 24.29 -24.89 -24.62
N SER A 694 23.57 -23.78 -24.56
CA SER A 694 22.66 -23.34 -25.61
C SER A 694 22.98 -21.93 -26.06
N TYR A 695 22.62 -21.63 -27.31
CA TYR A 695 22.78 -20.31 -27.87
C TYR A 695 21.51 -19.91 -28.64
N GLU A 696 21.01 -18.72 -28.37
CA GLU A 696 19.80 -18.19 -29.02
C GLU A 696 20.17 -17.45 -30.31
N LEU A 697 19.61 -17.88 -31.43
CA LEU A 697 19.81 -17.32 -32.77
C LEU A 697 18.58 -16.51 -33.25
N GLY A 698 17.47 -16.59 -32.55
CA GLY A 698 16.21 -15.92 -32.89
C GLY A 698 16.19 -14.44 -32.52
N ASP A 699 15.02 -13.86 -32.69
CA ASP A 699 14.73 -12.42 -32.46
C ASP A 699 14.22 -12.20 -31.03
N ILE A 700 15.06 -12.51 -30.01
CA ILE A 700 14.69 -12.38 -28.60
C ILE A 700 15.05 -11.02 -27.98
N ASP A 701 15.81 -10.21 -28.69
CA ASP A 701 16.30 -8.91 -28.24
C ASP A 701 15.49 -7.72 -28.80
N LYS A 702 14.31 -7.98 -29.38
CA LYS A 702 13.41 -6.92 -29.81
C LYS A 702 12.81 -6.21 -28.61
N ASN A 703 12.82 -4.88 -28.65
CA ASN A 703 12.21 -4.04 -27.67
C ASN A 703 10.72 -4.34 -27.50
N LEU A 704 10.20 -4.04 -26.31
CA LEU A 704 8.77 -4.05 -26.03
C LEU A 704 8.22 -2.66 -26.34
N ASP A 705 7.45 -2.54 -27.42
CA ASP A 705 6.83 -1.28 -27.81
C ASP A 705 5.48 -1.09 -27.15
N TYR A 706 5.18 0.14 -26.71
CA TYR A 706 3.91 0.53 -26.15
C TYR A 706 3.54 1.98 -26.47
N THR A 707 2.26 2.31 -26.38
CA THR A 707 1.72 3.62 -26.74
C THR A 707 0.82 4.16 -25.64
N TYR A 708 1.05 5.38 -25.23
CA TYR A 708 0.15 6.16 -24.39
C TYR A 708 -0.97 6.73 -25.27
N LYS A 709 -2.11 6.04 -25.38
CA LYS A 709 -3.19 6.36 -26.33
C LYS A 709 -3.74 7.76 -26.18
N ASN A 710 -3.92 8.22 -24.95
CA ASN A 710 -4.53 9.51 -24.67
C ASN A 710 -3.68 10.70 -25.14
N ILE A 711 -2.38 10.54 -25.17
CA ILE A 711 -1.42 11.58 -25.61
C ILE A 711 -0.75 11.25 -26.94
N ASN A 712 -1.05 10.08 -27.53
CA ASN A 712 -0.50 9.57 -28.79
C ASN A 712 1.04 9.57 -28.82
N GLU A 713 1.67 9.22 -27.69
CA GLU A 713 3.12 9.08 -27.56
C GLU A 713 3.52 7.60 -27.51
N LYS A 714 4.54 7.24 -28.28
CA LYS A 714 5.12 5.90 -28.31
C LYS A 714 6.38 5.83 -27.46
N ASN A 715 6.57 4.69 -26.82
CA ASN A 715 7.77 4.38 -26.08
C ASN A 715 8.16 2.92 -26.26
N SER A 716 9.39 2.57 -25.90
CA SER A 716 9.88 1.19 -25.95
C SER A 716 10.74 0.87 -24.74
N LEU A 717 10.72 -0.39 -24.34
CA LEU A 717 11.55 -0.93 -23.27
C LEU A 717 12.58 -1.88 -23.87
N ASP A 718 13.84 -1.66 -23.52
CA ASP A 718 14.93 -2.51 -23.99
C ASP A 718 14.90 -3.85 -23.26
N ARG A 719 14.95 -4.94 -24.03
CA ARG A 719 15.17 -6.27 -23.52
C ARG A 719 16.67 -6.58 -23.54
N ASP A 720 17.19 -6.88 -22.36
CA ASP A 720 18.61 -7.11 -22.18
C ASP A 720 18.89 -8.60 -21.92
N ASP A 721 18.52 -9.48 -22.88
CA ASP A 721 18.74 -10.93 -22.79
C ASP A 721 20.00 -11.34 -23.56
N LYS A 722 20.93 -12.02 -22.86
CA LYS A 722 22.09 -12.64 -23.50
C LYS A 722 21.68 -13.90 -24.24
N ARG A 723 22.34 -14.12 -25.39
CA ARG A 723 22.05 -15.22 -26.28
C ARG A 723 22.65 -16.57 -25.82
N GLY A 724 23.71 -16.58 -24.99
CA GLY A 724 24.37 -17.80 -24.51
C GLY A 724 23.97 -18.17 -23.10
N ALA A 725 23.68 -19.46 -22.86
CA ALA A 725 23.32 -19.99 -21.56
C ALA A 725 24.02 -21.34 -21.26
N LEU A 726 24.58 -21.50 -20.05
CA LEU A 726 25.09 -22.75 -19.55
C LEU A 726 24.14 -23.29 -18.49
N ASP A 727 23.58 -24.46 -18.73
CA ASP A 727 22.63 -25.13 -17.85
C ASP A 727 23.29 -26.29 -17.11
N LEU A 728 23.16 -26.29 -15.78
CA LEU A 728 23.58 -27.40 -14.90
C LEU A 728 22.37 -27.94 -14.18
N LYS A 729 22.08 -29.23 -14.32
CA LYS A 729 20.93 -29.92 -13.74
C LYS A 729 21.40 -31.20 -13.03
N VAL A 730 20.85 -31.47 -11.86
CA VAL A 730 20.99 -32.75 -11.15
C VAL A 730 19.61 -33.23 -10.73
N GLY A 731 19.43 -34.56 -10.75
CA GLY A 731 18.12 -35.10 -10.42
C GLY A 731 18.14 -36.58 -10.11
N VAL A 732 16.96 -37.02 -9.72
CA VAL A 732 16.64 -38.42 -9.45
C VAL A 732 15.38 -38.81 -10.22
N ASN A 733 15.46 -39.97 -10.87
CA ASN A 733 14.32 -40.56 -11.59
C ASN A 733 14.06 -41.96 -11.05
N TYR A 734 12.83 -42.26 -10.66
CA TYR A 734 12.36 -43.59 -10.33
C TYR A 734 11.43 -44.08 -11.46
N SER A 735 11.68 -45.29 -11.97
CA SER A 735 10.90 -45.89 -13.05
C SER A 735 10.49 -47.30 -12.66
N GLY A 736 9.25 -47.43 -12.15
CA GLY A 736 8.58 -48.72 -11.89
C GLY A 736 7.68 -49.16 -13.05
N GLU A 737 6.96 -50.29 -12.91
CA GLU A 737 6.11 -50.84 -13.96
C GLU A 737 4.93 -49.89 -14.34
N LYS A 738 4.32 -49.24 -13.36
CA LYS A 738 3.15 -48.36 -13.54
C LYS A 738 3.41 -46.90 -13.15
N VAL A 739 4.43 -46.63 -12.38
CA VAL A 739 4.69 -45.32 -11.80
C VAL A 739 6.09 -44.87 -12.12
N TRP A 740 6.23 -43.62 -12.50
CA TRP A 740 7.53 -42.96 -12.53
C TRP A 740 7.49 -41.65 -11.74
N LEU A 741 8.65 -41.30 -11.18
CA LEU A 741 8.84 -40.07 -10.43
C LEU A 741 10.10 -39.39 -10.92
N ASN A 742 10.09 -38.10 -11.07
CA ASN A 742 11.28 -37.31 -11.35
C ASN A 742 11.33 -36.11 -10.41
N ALA A 743 12.50 -35.86 -9.82
CA ALA A 743 12.79 -34.65 -9.10
C ALA A 743 14.14 -34.13 -9.55
N SER A 744 14.23 -32.85 -9.88
CA SER A 744 15.47 -32.24 -10.31
C SER A 744 15.59 -30.79 -9.84
N LEU A 745 16.84 -30.36 -9.67
CA LEU A 745 17.17 -28.96 -9.42
C LEU A 745 18.27 -28.55 -10.41
N GLY A 746 18.24 -27.29 -10.81
CA GLY A 746 19.22 -26.76 -11.75
C GLY A 746 19.45 -25.28 -11.62
N LYS A 747 20.50 -24.85 -12.31
CA LYS A 747 20.84 -23.45 -12.48
C LYS A 747 21.28 -23.20 -13.90
N THR A 748 20.69 -22.18 -14.51
CA THR A 748 21.11 -21.67 -15.81
C THR A 748 21.92 -20.40 -15.59
N PHE A 749 23.16 -20.42 -16.02
CA PHE A 749 24.07 -19.27 -16.01
C PHE A 749 23.91 -18.52 -17.32
N GLU A 750 23.27 -17.39 -17.24
CA GLU A 750 23.01 -16.47 -18.34
C GLU A 750 23.08 -15.03 -17.85
N ARG A 751 22.66 -14.03 -18.64
CA ARG A 751 22.70 -12.65 -18.20
C ARG A 751 21.83 -12.39 -16.96
N ARG A 752 20.65 -13.03 -16.88
CA ARG A 752 19.77 -13.07 -15.71
C ARG A 752 19.71 -14.51 -15.23
N ASP A 753 20.52 -14.84 -14.23
CA ASP A 753 20.60 -16.20 -13.70
C ASP A 753 19.21 -16.76 -13.35
N ASN A 754 18.98 -18.01 -13.78
CA ASN A 754 17.76 -18.74 -13.47
C ASN A 754 18.10 -19.95 -12.59
N ARG A 755 17.31 -20.17 -11.53
CA ARG A 755 17.39 -21.34 -10.65
C ARG A 755 16.04 -22.00 -10.65
N TYR A 756 16.02 -23.32 -10.82
CA TYR A 756 14.77 -24.04 -10.92
C TYR A 756 14.75 -25.34 -10.13
N LEU A 757 13.55 -25.73 -9.72
CA LEU A 757 13.21 -27.01 -9.10
C LEU A 757 12.04 -27.58 -9.89
N GLU A 758 12.14 -28.83 -10.32
CA GLU A 758 11.09 -29.54 -11.04
C GLU A 758 10.75 -30.84 -10.32
N PHE A 759 9.46 -31.13 -10.27
CA PHE A 759 8.90 -32.39 -9.83
C PHE A 759 7.90 -32.89 -10.85
N SER A 760 7.94 -34.18 -11.17
CA SER A 760 6.91 -34.79 -11.99
C SER A 760 6.62 -36.21 -11.51
N PHE A 761 5.34 -36.56 -11.54
CA PHE A 761 4.81 -37.87 -11.21
C PHE A 761 3.97 -38.36 -12.39
N GLY A 762 4.24 -39.55 -12.88
CA GLY A 762 3.48 -40.16 -13.97
C GLY A 762 2.93 -41.52 -13.58
N TYR A 763 1.72 -41.79 -14.08
CA TYR A 763 1.03 -43.09 -13.94
C TYR A 763 0.66 -43.65 -15.30
N LYS A 764 0.97 -44.95 -15.50
CA LYS A 764 0.71 -45.74 -16.69
C LYS A 764 -0.58 -46.56 -16.50
N PHE A 765 -1.49 -46.47 -17.45
CA PHE A 765 -2.74 -47.24 -17.50
C PHE A 765 -2.59 -48.50 -18.31
#